data_7b98a9a27eb96c1c2b4a31c0a36788fb
#
_entry.id   7b98a9a27eb96c1c2b4a31c0a36788fb
#
_cell.length_a   1.000
_cell.length_b   1.000
_cell.length_c   1.000
_cell.angle_alpha   90.00
_cell.angle_beta   90.00
_cell.angle_gamma   90.00
#
_symmetry.space_group_name_H-M   'P 1'
#
loop_
_entity.id
_entity.type
_entity.pdbx_description
1 polymer ?
#
loop_
_entity_poly.entity_id
_entity_poly.type
_entity_poly.pdbx_seq_one_letter_code
_entity_poly.pdbx_strand_id
1 'polypeptide(L)'
;MRSFSISLVALSVAMAHSAHADTVNLDELVVSASGYEQNTQDAAASITVISAEEIEKKAYRDVTDALAEVPGVYVSGGGSTSDITMRGLGGKYTMILVDGKRQTSRETRPNSDGPGIEQGWIPPLSAIERIEVIRGPMSSLYGSDALGGVINIITKDVQPEWHGQLSLGTVIQEDNASGNSMQTDFYASGPLVGDTLGLEVFGQINEREEDSITNGYAEQSMQNLTSKLSWKVNDEQTLKFEAGTESQNRDRTAGLSATSDSEAEYQRDHFSISSDLNKENSQHNSYISYENNDNKARDMQYESLVLNHQSHLFFDQHTLTVGGQFENQTLSDDSNNADNGLNELERWQAAVFAEDEFYLTDTFSLTAGLRYNEDENYGSAVTPRVYGVWQTTDNITLKGGISAGYRSPDLRQATDGWAQTTGRGSAIILGNSDLEAEKSINHEVGIAWTNHQGTKAELTAFYTEFKDKITESRDCDTSAGDASCTYDGESYSFISSRYNVDKVVTQGVEVSFAMPLTATLDWDVGYTFTDSEQKSGDFAGQPLNRIPKHRIHTNLSWDATEALNVWGEVNYVGETTEGLSRTSMAEAYPEYTLVDTGFTYKATKDVTFYAGIYNLLDKEIDYDTYGKILDGRRYQAKVKVAF
;
A
#
# COMPACT_ATOMS: atom_id res chain seq x y z
N MET A 1 -15.45 -17.06 -36.46
CA MET A 1 -15.07 -18.37 -35.94
C MET A 1 -13.69 -18.75 -36.49
N ARG A 2 -12.64 -18.49 -35.74
CA ARG A 2 -11.32 -19.06 -36.03
C ARG A 2 -10.87 -19.68 -34.71
N SER A 3 -10.79 -21.01 -34.72
CA SER A 3 -10.35 -21.85 -33.62
C SER A 3 -8.83 -21.70 -33.41
N PHE A 4 -8.41 -21.25 -32.25
CA PHE A 4 -7.02 -21.38 -31.81
C PHE A 4 -6.83 -22.74 -31.17
N SER A 5 -6.01 -23.58 -31.79
CA SER A 5 -5.57 -24.87 -31.24
C SER A 5 -4.34 -24.61 -30.35
N ILE A 6 -4.52 -24.79 -29.04
CA ILE A 6 -3.40 -24.79 -28.09
C ILE A 6 -2.77 -26.18 -28.14
N SER A 7 -1.53 -26.26 -28.66
CA SER A 7 -0.73 -27.48 -28.62
C SER A 7 -0.07 -27.60 -27.24
N LEU A 8 -0.52 -28.57 -26.45
CA LEU A 8 0.15 -28.98 -25.20
C LEU A 8 1.48 -29.66 -25.57
N VAL A 9 2.59 -29.02 -25.23
CA VAL A 9 3.91 -29.68 -25.24
C VAL A 9 4.09 -30.33 -23.86
N ALA A 10 3.95 -31.65 -23.81
CA ALA A 10 4.26 -32.44 -22.63
C ALA A 10 5.79 -32.57 -22.52
N LEU A 11 6.40 -31.88 -21.55
CA LEU A 11 7.81 -32.00 -21.19
C LEU A 11 7.93 -33.09 -20.12
N SER A 12 8.40 -34.28 -20.51
CA SER A 12 8.73 -35.36 -19.59
C SER A 12 10.09 -35.09 -18.93
N VAL A 13 10.07 -34.67 -17.66
CA VAL A 13 11.28 -34.48 -16.83
C VAL A 13 11.60 -35.80 -16.14
N ALA A 14 12.80 -36.34 -16.40
CA ALA A 14 13.34 -37.50 -15.72
C ALA A 14 13.73 -37.15 -14.28
N MET A 15 13.16 -37.86 -13.30
CA MET A 15 13.50 -37.68 -11.88
C MET A 15 14.89 -38.20 -11.59
N ALA A 16 15.83 -37.30 -11.30
CA ALA A 16 17.08 -37.61 -10.63
C ALA A 16 16.88 -37.37 -9.12
N HIS A 17 17.00 -38.41 -8.31
CA HIS A 17 16.97 -38.28 -6.87
C HIS A 17 18.29 -37.69 -6.38
N SER A 18 18.26 -36.48 -5.85
CA SER A 18 19.40 -35.85 -5.18
C SER A 18 19.14 -35.77 -3.68
N ALA A 19 20.16 -36.00 -2.90
CA ALA A 19 20.10 -36.05 -1.44
C ALA A 19 19.63 -34.70 -0.86
N HIS A 20 18.71 -34.75 0.06
CA HIS A 20 18.13 -33.60 0.75
C HIS A 20 19.12 -33.05 1.78
N ALA A 21 19.38 -31.76 1.72
CA ALA A 21 19.66 -30.95 2.91
C ALA A 21 18.27 -30.54 3.44
N ASP A 22 18.02 -30.76 4.72
CA ASP A 22 16.83 -30.26 5.38
C ASP A 22 16.88 -28.72 5.33
N THR A 23 16.16 -28.11 4.39
CA THR A 23 15.84 -26.71 4.46
C THR A 23 14.80 -26.58 5.56
N VAL A 24 15.20 -26.01 6.69
CA VAL A 24 14.27 -25.57 7.73
C VAL A 24 13.35 -24.56 7.05
N ASN A 25 12.12 -24.97 6.77
CA ASN A 25 11.08 -24.07 6.34
C ASN A 25 10.77 -23.18 7.55
N LEU A 26 11.35 -22.00 7.61
CA LEU A 26 10.94 -20.97 8.56
C LEU A 26 9.52 -20.58 8.15
N ASP A 27 8.55 -20.96 8.98
CA ASP A 27 7.17 -20.55 8.81
C ASP A 27 7.13 -19.02 8.74
N GLU A 28 6.53 -18.46 7.70
CA GLU A 28 6.40 -17.02 7.55
C GLU A 28 5.45 -16.50 8.64
N LEU A 29 5.96 -15.70 9.55
CA LEU A 29 5.18 -15.11 10.64
C LEU A 29 4.55 -13.79 10.20
N VAL A 30 3.31 -13.57 10.60
CA VAL A 30 2.57 -12.31 10.38
C VAL A 30 1.94 -11.84 11.69
N VAL A 31 1.80 -10.53 11.81
CA VAL A 31 1.13 -9.89 12.94
C VAL A 31 -0.18 -9.22 12.51
N SER A 32 -0.23 -8.69 11.30
CA SER A 32 -1.31 -7.80 10.87
C SER A 32 -2.69 -8.46 10.74
N ALA A 33 -2.75 -9.79 10.63
CA ALA A 33 -4.04 -10.49 10.48
C ALA A 33 -4.87 -10.57 11.76
N SER A 34 -4.21 -10.61 12.92
CA SER A 34 -4.83 -10.84 14.23
C SER A 34 -4.33 -9.89 15.32
N GLY A 35 -3.25 -9.13 15.03
CA GLY A 35 -2.57 -8.25 15.97
C GLY A 35 -1.52 -8.94 16.84
N TYR A 36 -1.34 -10.26 16.70
CA TYR A 36 -0.29 -11.06 17.36
C TYR A 36 0.40 -11.97 16.32
N GLU A 37 1.61 -12.41 16.66
CA GLU A 37 2.40 -13.28 15.76
C GLU A 37 1.74 -14.65 15.57
N GLN A 38 1.54 -15.02 14.31
CA GLN A 38 1.04 -16.33 13.89
C GLN A 38 1.60 -16.72 12.52
N ASN A 39 1.51 -18.01 12.18
CA ASN A 39 1.90 -18.50 10.87
C ASN A 39 0.95 -17.98 9.78
N THR A 40 1.46 -17.61 8.61
CA THR A 40 0.63 -17.19 7.46
C THR A 40 -0.42 -18.21 7.07
N GLN A 41 -0.13 -19.52 7.23
CA GLN A 41 -1.07 -20.60 6.92
C GLN A 41 -2.27 -20.62 7.86
N ASP A 42 -2.09 -20.22 9.12
CA ASP A 42 -3.13 -20.22 10.15
C ASP A 42 -3.89 -18.88 10.19
N ALA A 43 -3.33 -17.85 9.57
CA ALA A 43 -3.90 -16.52 9.57
C ALA A 43 -5.27 -16.48 8.86
N ALA A 44 -6.27 -15.92 9.54
CA ALA A 44 -7.64 -15.81 9.08
C ALA A 44 -7.80 -14.68 8.02
N ALA A 45 -6.95 -14.63 7.01
CA ALA A 45 -6.98 -13.66 5.92
C ALA A 45 -6.20 -14.17 4.71
N SER A 46 -6.38 -13.48 3.56
CA SER A 46 -5.53 -13.60 2.37
C SER A 46 -4.31 -12.73 2.54
N ILE A 47 -3.14 -13.30 2.83
CA ILE A 47 -1.91 -12.58 3.19
C ILE A 47 -0.76 -12.94 2.27
N THR A 48 0.07 -11.96 1.97
CA THR A 48 1.40 -12.13 1.37
C THR A 48 2.41 -11.43 2.25
N VAL A 49 3.52 -12.09 2.53
CA VAL A 49 4.68 -11.52 3.24
C VAL A 49 5.81 -11.37 2.23
N ILE A 50 6.46 -10.21 2.24
CA ILE A 50 7.69 -9.95 1.51
C ILE A 50 8.77 -9.77 2.56
N SER A 51 9.69 -10.71 2.65
CA SER A 51 10.76 -10.70 3.65
C SER A 51 11.90 -9.75 3.28
N ALA A 52 12.73 -9.36 4.28
CA ALA A 52 13.96 -8.62 4.01
C ALA A 52 14.88 -9.33 3.01
N GLU A 53 14.94 -10.66 3.05
CA GLU A 53 15.75 -11.45 2.10
C GLU A 53 15.25 -11.29 0.66
N GLU A 54 13.94 -11.30 0.44
CA GLU A 54 13.35 -11.08 -0.89
C GLU A 54 13.60 -9.64 -1.37
N ILE A 55 13.42 -8.65 -0.49
CA ILE A 55 13.74 -7.24 -0.77
C ILE A 55 15.21 -7.07 -1.18
N GLU A 56 16.12 -7.83 -0.58
CA GLU A 56 17.56 -7.76 -0.85
C GLU A 56 18.02 -8.52 -2.11
N LYS A 57 17.16 -9.34 -2.73
CA LYS A 57 17.51 -10.05 -3.98
C LYS A 57 17.57 -9.12 -5.20
N LYS A 58 16.82 -8.02 -5.19
CA LYS A 58 16.71 -7.09 -6.32
C LYS A 58 17.09 -5.65 -5.93
N ALA A 59 17.34 -4.82 -6.91
CA ALA A 59 17.61 -3.40 -6.71
C ALA A 59 16.28 -2.60 -6.69
N TYR A 60 15.37 -2.89 -5.78
CA TYR A 60 14.17 -2.09 -5.62
C TYR A 60 14.51 -0.65 -5.22
N ARG A 61 13.76 0.31 -5.75
CA ARG A 61 13.89 1.74 -5.43
C ARG A 61 13.18 2.07 -4.12
N ASP A 62 11.96 1.53 -3.98
CA ASP A 62 11.10 1.72 -2.80
C ASP A 62 10.16 0.52 -2.62
N VAL A 63 9.29 0.62 -1.63
CA VAL A 63 8.30 -0.41 -1.30
C VAL A 63 7.32 -0.68 -2.45
N THR A 64 7.02 0.31 -3.31
CA THR A 64 6.06 0.13 -4.40
C THR A 64 6.56 -0.83 -5.47
N ASP A 65 7.89 -0.91 -5.70
CA ASP A 65 8.49 -1.89 -6.60
C ASP A 65 8.23 -3.32 -6.09
N ALA A 66 8.43 -3.57 -4.78
CA ALA A 66 8.15 -4.87 -4.18
C ALA A 66 6.65 -5.21 -4.15
N LEU A 67 5.79 -4.24 -3.86
CA LEU A 67 4.34 -4.40 -3.86
C LEU A 67 3.77 -4.69 -5.24
N ALA A 68 4.42 -4.22 -6.31
CA ALA A 68 4.00 -4.49 -7.68
C ALA A 68 4.06 -5.98 -8.06
N GLU A 69 4.78 -6.80 -7.31
CA GLU A 69 4.87 -8.25 -7.52
C GLU A 69 3.75 -9.03 -6.83
N VAL A 70 3.03 -8.41 -5.89
CA VAL A 70 1.99 -9.07 -5.08
C VAL A 70 0.69 -9.25 -5.89
N PRO A 71 0.13 -10.49 -5.98
CA PRO A 71 -1.19 -10.70 -6.54
C PRO A 71 -2.27 -9.89 -5.81
N GLY A 72 -3.21 -9.30 -6.56
CA GLY A 72 -4.28 -8.46 -5.99
C GLY A 72 -3.88 -7.00 -5.73
N VAL A 73 -2.58 -6.67 -5.79
CA VAL A 73 -2.06 -5.30 -5.66
C VAL A 73 -1.67 -4.76 -7.03
N TYR A 74 -2.10 -3.56 -7.36
CA TYR A 74 -1.72 -2.85 -8.57
C TYR A 74 -1.14 -1.48 -8.21
N VAL A 75 0.11 -1.25 -8.58
CA VAL A 75 0.75 0.07 -8.47
C VAL A 75 0.55 0.79 -9.79
N SER A 76 -0.33 1.79 -9.81
CA SER A 76 -0.60 2.62 -10.98
C SER A 76 0.32 3.83 -10.99
N GLY A 77 0.60 4.39 -12.17
CA GLY A 77 1.54 5.50 -12.30
C GLY A 77 2.99 5.02 -12.24
N GLY A 78 3.88 5.89 -11.86
CA GLY A 78 5.31 5.61 -11.73
C GLY A 78 6.01 6.74 -10.97
N GLY A 79 7.08 6.41 -10.24
CA GLY A 79 7.80 7.37 -9.42
C GLY A 79 6.89 8.04 -8.38
N SER A 80 6.96 9.34 -8.29
CA SER A 80 6.27 10.17 -7.30
C SER A 80 4.75 10.25 -7.44
N THR A 81 4.17 9.66 -8.46
CA THR A 81 2.71 9.67 -8.67
C THR A 81 2.10 8.27 -8.64
N SER A 82 2.79 7.33 -7.99
CA SER A 82 2.29 5.97 -7.81
C SER A 82 1.09 5.94 -6.87
N ASP A 83 0.05 5.20 -7.23
CA ASP A 83 -1.07 4.91 -6.34
C ASP A 83 -1.21 3.40 -6.17
N ILE A 84 -1.36 2.95 -4.92
CA ILE A 84 -1.49 1.53 -4.60
C ILE A 84 -2.96 1.18 -4.59
N THR A 85 -3.37 0.33 -5.52
CA THR A 85 -4.73 -0.16 -5.66
C THR A 85 -4.79 -1.62 -5.24
N MET A 86 -5.76 -2.00 -4.42
CA MET A 86 -5.95 -3.36 -3.96
C MET A 86 -7.33 -3.89 -4.35
N ARG A 87 -7.41 -5.04 -5.04
CA ARG A 87 -8.66 -5.67 -5.52
C ARG A 87 -9.60 -4.70 -6.25
N GLY A 88 -9.02 -3.76 -7.00
CA GLY A 88 -9.78 -2.76 -7.74
C GLY A 88 -10.27 -1.56 -6.93
N LEU A 89 -9.91 -1.46 -5.67
CA LEU A 89 -10.17 -0.29 -4.84
C LEU A 89 -8.90 0.58 -4.80
N GLY A 90 -9.04 1.86 -5.14
CA GLY A 90 -7.92 2.81 -5.22
C GLY A 90 -7.26 3.06 -3.86
N GLY A 91 -6.11 3.74 -3.88
CA GLY A 91 -5.26 3.92 -2.71
C GLY A 91 -5.94 4.49 -1.47
N LYS A 92 -6.98 5.31 -1.61
CA LYS A 92 -7.75 5.82 -0.45
C LYS A 92 -8.49 4.73 0.35
N TYR A 93 -8.57 3.51 -0.16
CA TYR A 93 -9.17 2.35 0.49
C TYR A 93 -8.13 1.32 0.95
N THR A 94 -6.85 1.61 0.77
CA THR A 94 -5.74 0.79 1.21
C THR A 94 -5.04 1.49 2.37
N MET A 95 -5.07 0.87 3.55
CA MET A 95 -4.40 1.39 4.73
C MET A 95 -2.91 1.02 4.70
N ILE A 96 -2.06 2.01 4.90
CA ILE A 96 -0.61 1.81 5.06
C ILE A 96 -0.27 2.00 6.53
N LEU A 97 0.43 1.02 7.11
CA LEU A 97 0.92 1.03 8.48
C LEU A 97 2.45 0.93 8.48
N VAL A 98 3.08 1.55 9.47
CA VAL A 98 4.47 1.32 9.84
C VAL A 98 4.49 0.89 11.30
N ASP A 99 4.95 -0.33 11.57
CA ASP A 99 4.91 -0.96 12.90
C ASP A 99 3.52 -0.90 13.54
N GLY A 100 2.47 -1.18 12.75
CA GLY A 100 1.08 -1.13 13.19
C GLY A 100 0.48 0.27 13.37
N LYS A 101 1.24 1.34 13.13
CA LYS A 101 0.80 2.73 13.24
C LYS A 101 0.40 3.27 11.87
N ARG A 102 -0.81 3.81 11.76
CA ARG A 102 -1.38 4.33 10.52
C ARG A 102 -0.59 5.53 10.00
N GLN A 103 -0.43 5.60 8.67
CA GLN A 103 0.13 6.74 7.95
C GLN A 103 -1.00 7.54 7.30
N THR A 104 -1.21 8.79 7.73
CA THR A 104 -2.39 9.60 7.36
C THR A 104 -2.00 10.92 6.71
N SER A 105 -1.56 10.89 5.45
CA SER A 105 -1.10 12.11 4.76
C SER A 105 -2.08 12.70 3.74
N ARG A 106 -3.27 12.09 3.55
CA ARG A 106 -4.18 12.48 2.44
C ARG A 106 -4.95 13.75 2.68
N GLU A 107 -5.15 14.15 3.91
CA GLU A 107 -5.94 15.33 4.24
C GLU A 107 -5.26 16.62 3.76
N THR A 108 -3.93 16.67 3.69
CA THR A 108 -3.17 17.81 3.16
C THR A 108 -3.02 17.81 1.65
N ARG A 109 -3.55 16.79 0.96
CA ARG A 109 -3.45 16.66 -0.48
C ARG A 109 -4.71 17.16 -1.19
N PRO A 110 -4.70 18.34 -1.84
CA PRO A 110 -5.80 18.76 -2.71
C PRO A 110 -5.86 17.88 -3.97
N ASN A 111 -7.00 17.86 -4.64
CA ASN A 111 -7.23 17.01 -5.82
C ASN A 111 -6.22 17.25 -6.98
N SER A 112 -5.58 18.43 -7.01
CA SER A 112 -4.64 18.83 -8.05
C SER A 112 -3.23 18.24 -7.90
N ASP A 113 -2.84 17.80 -6.70
CA ASP A 113 -1.45 17.40 -6.44
C ASP A 113 -1.17 15.94 -6.82
N GLY A 114 -2.21 15.17 -7.12
CA GLY A 114 -2.09 13.77 -7.54
C GLY A 114 -1.73 12.80 -6.40
N PRO A 115 -1.70 11.50 -6.67
CA PRO A 115 -1.37 10.47 -5.69
C PRO A 115 0.14 10.34 -5.46
N GLY A 116 0.54 9.59 -4.44
CA GLY A 116 1.90 9.09 -4.25
C GLY A 116 2.73 9.87 -3.22
N ILE A 117 2.12 10.75 -2.43
CA ILE A 117 2.82 11.42 -1.33
C ILE A 117 3.03 10.43 -0.18
N GLU A 118 2.04 9.59 0.06
CA GLU A 118 2.02 8.61 1.14
C GLU A 118 3.19 7.62 1.07
N GLN A 119 3.68 7.31 -0.14
CA GLN A 119 4.82 6.41 -0.30
C GLN A 119 6.14 7.05 0.15
N GLY A 120 6.25 8.36 0.12
CA GLY A 120 7.45 9.08 0.62
C GLY A 120 7.59 9.06 2.14
N TRP A 121 6.52 8.73 2.87
CA TRP A 121 6.53 8.57 4.33
C TRP A 121 6.96 7.17 4.79
N ILE A 122 7.18 6.25 3.85
CA ILE A 122 7.59 4.87 4.14
C ILE A 122 9.08 4.82 4.49
N PRO A 123 9.49 4.03 5.48
CA PRO A 123 10.90 3.82 5.81
C PRO A 123 11.70 3.29 4.61
N PRO A 124 13.03 3.60 4.54
CA PRO A 124 13.89 3.02 3.51
C PRO A 124 13.91 1.50 3.61
N LEU A 125 14.07 0.82 2.48
CA LEU A 125 14.12 -0.65 2.41
C LEU A 125 15.16 -1.27 3.34
N SER A 126 16.23 -0.53 3.64
CA SER A 126 17.28 -0.95 4.59
C SER A 126 16.80 -1.13 6.03
N ALA A 127 15.76 -0.40 6.43
CA ALA A 127 15.17 -0.47 7.77
C ALA A 127 14.03 -1.51 7.87
N ILE A 128 13.58 -2.09 6.75
CA ILE A 128 12.44 -3.00 6.72
C ILE A 128 12.88 -4.42 7.02
N GLU A 129 12.17 -5.09 7.92
CA GLU A 129 12.28 -6.52 8.20
C GLU A 129 11.37 -7.33 7.28
N ARG A 130 10.13 -6.89 7.11
CA ARG A 130 9.15 -7.50 6.20
C ARG A 130 8.01 -6.54 5.88
N ILE A 131 7.31 -6.83 4.80
CA ILE A 131 6.07 -6.14 4.41
C ILE A 131 4.95 -7.18 4.43
N GLU A 132 3.91 -6.93 5.20
CA GLU A 132 2.72 -7.77 5.28
C GLU A 132 1.58 -7.14 4.49
N VAL A 133 1.06 -7.84 3.49
CA VAL A 133 -0.02 -7.36 2.61
C VAL A 133 -1.26 -8.21 2.85
N ILE A 134 -2.26 -7.64 3.50
CA ILE A 134 -3.56 -8.27 3.74
C ILE A 134 -4.55 -7.74 2.72
N ARG A 135 -5.19 -8.63 1.98
CA ARG A 135 -6.18 -8.31 0.95
C ARG A 135 -7.59 -8.51 1.47
N GLY A 136 -8.45 -7.55 1.17
CA GLY A 136 -9.84 -7.51 1.66
C GLY A 136 -10.01 -6.72 2.95
N PRO A 137 -11.27 -6.41 3.33
CA PRO A 137 -11.57 -5.54 4.45
C PRO A 137 -11.05 -6.05 5.78
N MET A 138 -10.33 -5.21 6.50
CA MET A 138 -9.80 -5.43 7.84
C MET A 138 -10.30 -4.39 8.86
N SER A 139 -11.43 -3.75 8.56
CA SER A 139 -11.99 -2.70 9.43
C SER A 139 -12.43 -3.20 10.79
N SER A 140 -12.60 -4.52 11.00
CA SER A 140 -12.86 -5.09 12.33
C SER A 140 -11.71 -4.88 13.32
N LEU A 141 -10.47 -4.81 12.86
CA LEU A 141 -9.28 -4.54 13.69
C LEU A 141 -8.79 -3.09 13.52
N TYR A 142 -8.68 -2.61 12.27
CA TYR A 142 -8.00 -1.36 11.95
C TYR A 142 -8.92 -0.15 11.76
N GLY A 143 -10.24 -0.35 11.62
CA GLY A 143 -11.22 0.72 11.47
C GLY A 143 -11.32 1.29 10.07
N SER A 144 -11.50 2.61 9.96
CA SER A 144 -11.66 3.33 8.70
C SER A 144 -10.48 3.12 7.73
N ASP A 145 -10.75 3.15 6.41
CA ASP A 145 -9.80 3.08 5.29
C ASP A 145 -9.22 1.69 4.97
N ALA A 146 -9.46 0.67 5.80
CA ALA A 146 -9.06 -0.70 5.52
C ALA A 146 -10.12 -1.50 4.73
N LEU A 147 -10.71 -0.89 3.67
CA LEU A 147 -11.74 -1.54 2.84
C LEU A 147 -11.15 -2.44 1.76
N GLY A 148 -10.08 -2.02 1.12
CA GLY A 148 -9.35 -2.77 0.09
C GLY A 148 -8.38 -3.76 0.71
N GLY A 149 -7.77 -3.36 1.82
CA GLY A 149 -6.79 -4.13 2.57
C GLY A 149 -5.84 -3.27 3.39
N VAL A 150 -4.83 -3.93 3.94
CA VAL A 150 -3.80 -3.32 4.80
C VAL A 150 -2.43 -3.71 4.29
N ILE A 151 -1.53 -2.75 4.21
CA ILE A 151 -0.11 -2.95 3.99
C ILE A 151 0.59 -2.52 5.28
N ASN A 152 1.19 -3.46 6.00
CA ASN A 152 1.92 -3.18 7.22
C ASN A 152 3.42 -3.40 6.99
N ILE A 153 4.19 -2.36 7.17
CA ILE A 153 5.63 -2.35 7.02
C ILE A 153 6.22 -2.51 8.40
N ILE A 154 6.84 -3.66 8.63
CA ILE A 154 7.50 -3.97 9.90
C ILE A 154 8.97 -3.61 9.77
N THR A 155 9.45 -2.74 10.65
CA THR A 155 10.86 -2.37 10.68
C THR A 155 11.66 -3.37 11.52
N LYS A 156 12.96 -3.42 11.26
CA LYS A 156 13.90 -4.27 12.02
C LYS A 156 13.87 -3.89 13.49
N ASP A 157 14.05 -4.86 14.35
CA ASP A 157 14.28 -4.61 15.78
C ASP A 157 15.75 -4.26 16.08
N VAL A 158 15.97 -3.62 17.25
CA VAL A 158 17.31 -3.28 17.72
C VAL A 158 18.19 -4.52 17.82
N GLN A 159 19.32 -4.49 17.17
CA GLN A 159 20.28 -5.60 17.14
C GLN A 159 21.11 -5.68 18.44
N PRO A 160 21.53 -6.89 18.87
CA PRO A 160 22.31 -7.07 20.09
C PRO A 160 23.74 -6.49 20.02
N GLU A 161 24.24 -6.26 18.82
CA GLU A 161 25.51 -5.58 18.53
C GLU A 161 25.26 -4.46 17.51
N TRP A 162 26.15 -3.47 17.46
CA TRP A 162 26.03 -2.41 16.47
C TRP A 162 26.16 -2.96 15.05
N HIS A 163 25.11 -2.76 14.28
CA HIS A 163 25.04 -3.06 12.87
C HIS A 163 24.58 -1.83 12.10
N GLY A 164 25.10 -1.69 10.90
CA GLY A 164 24.65 -0.61 10.05
C GLY A 164 24.82 -0.99 8.57
N GLN A 165 24.13 -0.25 7.73
CA GLN A 165 24.34 -0.29 6.29
C GLN A 165 24.20 1.09 5.69
N LEU A 166 24.93 1.33 4.61
CA LEU A 166 24.82 2.48 3.74
C LEU A 166 24.65 1.96 2.32
N SER A 167 23.66 2.49 1.60
CA SER A 167 23.45 2.16 0.20
C SER A 167 23.48 3.43 -0.65
N LEU A 168 24.09 3.32 -1.83
CA LEU A 168 24.13 4.35 -2.87
C LEU A 168 23.62 3.72 -4.16
N GLY A 169 22.58 4.31 -4.73
CA GLY A 169 21.93 3.84 -5.96
C GLY A 169 21.77 4.96 -6.98
N THR A 170 21.76 4.60 -8.26
CA THR A 170 21.44 5.50 -9.35
C THR A 170 20.63 4.79 -10.42
N VAL A 171 19.72 5.52 -11.05
CA VAL A 171 19.01 5.10 -12.25
C VAL A 171 19.38 6.04 -13.38
N ILE A 172 19.90 5.49 -14.46
CA ILE A 172 20.27 6.23 -15.67
C ILE A 172 19.29 5.84 -16.76
N GLN A 173 18.59 6.81 -17.29
CA GLN A 173 17.65 6.63 -18.40
C GLN A 173 18.40 6.50 -19.73
N GLU A 174 17.91 5.64 -20.62
CA GLU A 174 18.45 5.56 -21.99
C GLU A 174 17.96 6.74 -22.84
N ASP A 175 16.70 7.16 -22.63
CA ASP A 175 16.15 8.35 -23.24
C ASP A 175 16.56 9.60 -22.43
N ASN A 176 17.24 10.55 -23.09
CA ASN A 176 17.66 11.81 -22.48
C ASN A 176 16.47 12.74 -22.14
N ALA A 177 15.26 12.46 -22.60
CA ALA A 177 14.07 13.21 -22.21
C ALA A 177 13.52 12.80 -20.84
N SER A 178 13.91 11.65 -20.34
CA SER A 178 13.54 11.15 -19.01
C SER A 178 14.63 11.47 -17.98
N GLY A 179 14.22 11.91 -16.79
CA GLY A 179 15.11 12.31 -15.70
C GLY A 179 15.82 11.13 -15.03
N ASN A 180 17.10 11.28 -14.77
CA ASN A 180 17.87 10.32 -13.96
C ASN A 180 17.51 10.46 -12.48
N SER A 181 17.82 9.43 -11.69
CA SER A 181 17.64 9.50 -10.25
C SER A 181 18.83 8.98 -9.47
N MET A 182 18.98 9.49 -8.25
CA MET A 182 19.99 9.10 -7.29
C MET A 182 19.35 8.87 -5.92
N GLN A 183 19.74 7.81 -5.26
CA GLN A 183 19.24 7.45 -3.94
C GLN A 183 20.38 7.10 -3.00
N THR A 184 20.26 7.60 -1.78
CA THR A 184 21.12 7.22 -0.66
C THR A 184 20.23 6.81 0.49
N ASP A 185 20.46 5.63 1.06
CA ASP A 185 19.79 5.18 2.26
C ASP A 185 20.78 4.66 3.29
N PHE A 186 20.46 4.84 4.57
CA PHE A 186 21.25 4.32 5.67
C PHE A 186 20.36 3.75 6.77
N TYR A 187 20.91 2.79 7.49
CA TYR A 187 20.35 2.17 8.67
C TYR A 187 21.48 1.89 9.66
N ALA A 188 21.25 2.18 10.94
CA ALA A 188 22.15 1.82 12.01
C ALA A 188 21.36 1.45 13.26
N SER A 189 21.70 0.36 13.91
CA SER A 189 21.03 -0.13 15.10
C SER A 189 22.01 -0.82 16.04
N GLY A 190 21.81 -0.64 17.34
CA GLY A 190 22.62 -1.32 18.34
C GLY A 190 22.34 -0.88 19.77
N PRO A 191 22.99 -1.54 20.75
CA PRO A 191 22.80 -1.27 22.15
C PRO A 191 23.48 0.03 22.60
N LEU A 192 22.76 0.85 23.37
CA LEU A 192 23.34 1.98 24.12
C LEU A 192 23.76 1.56 25.52
N VAL A 193 22.96 0.71 26.19
CA VAL A 193 23.24 0.22 27.55
C VAL A 193 22.90 -1.28 27.60
N GLY A 194 23.88 -2.11 27.35
CA GLY A 194 23.71 -3.58 27.38
C GLY A 194 22.53 -4.03 26.53
N ASP A 195 21.69 -4.88 27.08
CA ASP A 195 20.42 -5.34 26.47
C ASP A 195 19.19 -4.53 26.93
N THR A 196 19.42 -3.47 27.73
CA THR A 196 18.34 -2.69 28.34
C THR A 196 17.89 -1.52 27.50
N LEU A 197 18.81 -0.84 26.82
CA LEU A 197 18.51 0.34 26.01
C LEU A 197 19.19 0.23 24.65
N GLY A 198 18.41 0.27 23.60
CA GLY A 198 18.87 0.22 22.22
C GLY A 198 18.45 1.44 21.43
N LEU A 199 19.20 1.74 20.39
CA LEU A 199 18.94 2.82 19.45
C LEU A 199 18.93 2.27 18.02
N GLU A 200 17.98 2.78 17.25
CA GLU A 200 17.88 2.57 15.82
C GLU A 200 17.73 3.93 15.15
N VAL A 201 18.48 4.17 14.08
CA VAL A 201 18.40 5.38 13.27
C VAL A 201 18.47 5.00 11.81
N PHE A 202 17.54 5.50 11.01
CA PHE A 202 17.52 5.27 9.58
C PHE A 202 17.00 6.49 8.82
N GLY A 203 17.35 6.54 7.55
CA GLY A 203 16.87 7.61 6.67
C GLY A 203 17.27 7.37 5.23
N GLN A 204 16.69 8.21 4.36
CA GLN A 204 17.00 8.20 2.94
C GLN A 204 16.98 9.62 2.37
N ILE A 205 17.69 9.78 1.26
CA ILE A 205 17.62 10.90 0.34
C ILE A 205 17.40 10.31 -1.05
N ASN A 206 16.37 10.77 -1.74
CA ASN A 206 16.07 10.37 -3.11
C ASN A 206 15.85 11.63 -3.95
N GLU A 207 16.56 11.73 -5.05
CA GLU A 207 16.49 12.85 -5.99
C GLU A 207 16.24 12.30 -7.40
N ARG A 208 15.35 12.94 -8.16
CA ARG A 208 15.08 12.67 -9.57
C ARG A 208 15.06 14.00 -10.32
N GLU A 209 15.71 14.02 -11.50
CA GLU A 209 15.61 15.11 -12.46
C GLU A 209 14.22 15.14 -13.12
N GLU A 210 13.74 16.34 -13.50
CA GLU A 210 12.49 16.51 -14.22
C GLU A 210 12.58 15.94 -15.65
N ASP A 211 11.51 15.30 -16.11
CA ASP A 211 11.40 14.87 -17.51
C ASP A 211 11.20 16.05 -18.46
N SER A 212 11.76 15.98 -19.65
CA SER A 212 11.46 16.89 -20.76
C SER A 212 10.30 16.39 -21.64
N ILE A 213 9.36 15.67 -21.02
CA ILE A 213 8.19 15.05 -21.67
C ILE A 213 6.94 15.61 -21.01
N THR A 214 6.04 16.25 -21.77
CA THR A 214 4.77 16.77 -21.24
C THR A 214 3.95 15.65 -20.60
N ASN A 215 3.46 15.86 -19.38
CA ASN A 215 2.86 14.89 -18.48
C ASN A 215 3.84 13.81 -17.95
N GLY A 216 5.14 13.97 -18.17
CA GLY A 216 6.19 13.16 -17.58
C GLY A 216 6.37 13.36 -16.07
N TYR A 217 7.47 12.87 -15.54
CA TYR A 217 7.75 12.98 -14.11
C TYR A 217 8.25 14.38 -13.75
N ALA A 218 7.80 14.85 -12.59
CA ALA A 218 8.30 16.06 -11.95
C ALA A 218 9.77 15.88 -11.49
N GLU A 219 10.50 16.97 -11.31
CA GLU A 219 11.64 16.96 -10.40
C GLU A 219 11.20 16.54 -9.01
N GLN A 220 12.00 15.74 -8.33
CA GLN A 220 11.68 15.24 -7.00
C GLN A 220 12.89 15.31 -6.09
N SER A 221 12.64 15.78 -4.87
CA SER A 221 13.56 15.61 -3.75
C SER A 221 12.77 15.06 -2.57
N MET A 222 13.18 13.90 -2.04
CA MET A 222 12.60 13.28 -0.86
C MET A 222 13.68 12.99 0.15
N GLN A 223 13.41 13.34 1.41
CA GLN A 223 14.32 13.10 2.52
C GLN A 223 13.52 12.61 3.72
N ASN A 224 14.02 11.61 4.41
CA ASN A 224 13.48 11.20 5.70
C ASN A 224 14.59 10.85 6.70
N LEU A 225 14.28 11.03 7.96
CA LEU A 225 15.12 10.64 9.09
C LEU A 225 14.23 10.21 10.24
N THR A 226 14.39 8.98 10.71
CA THR A 226 13.68 8.45 11.87
C THR A 226 14.66 7.88 12.89
N SER A 227 14.37 8.11 14.17
CA SER A 227 15.10 7.56 15.30
C SER A 227 14.14 6.85 16.24
N LYS A 228 14.49 5.63 16.65
CA LYS A 228 13.75 4.82 17.63
C LYS A 228 14.65 4.46 18.80
N LEU A 229 14.16 4.69 20.02
CA LEU A 229 14.80 4.30 21.25
C LEU A 229 13.96 3.20 21.89
N SER A 230 14.53 2.01 22.04
CA SER A 230 13.88 0.86 22.66
C SER A 230 14.44 0.65 24.06
N TRP A 231 13.56 0.69 25.08
CA TRP A 231 13.89 0.48 26.46
C TRP A 231 13.22 -0.77 27.00
N LYS A 232 14.00 -1.82 27.24
CA LYS A 232 13.59 -3.02 27.96
C LYS A 232 13.49 -2.71 29.45
N VAL A 233 12.28 -2.41 29.92
CA VAL A 233 12.01 -2.07 31.32
C VAL A 233 12.25 -3.28 32.23
N ASN A 234 11.84 -4.46 31.77
CA ASN A 234 12.06 -5.78 32.34
C ASN A 234 11.88 -6.84 31.25
N ASP A 235 11.89 -8.14 31.60
CA ASP A 235 11.76 -9.24 30.61
C ASP A 235 10.39 -9.34 29.96
N GLU A 236 9.35 -8.71 30.52
CA GLU A 236 8.00 -8.71 30.00
C GLU A 236 7.64 -7.43 29.26
N GLN A 237 8.31 -6.30 29.54
CA GLN A 237 7.91 -4.99 29.03
C GLN A 237 9.03 -4.24 28.32
N THR A 238 8.71 -3.80 27.10
CA THR A 238 9.53 -2.89 26.29
C THR A 238 8.74 -1.61 25.99
N LEU A 239 9.38 -0.47 26.21
CA LEU A 239 8.90 0.83 25.76
C LEU A 239 9.71 1.28 24.54
N LYS A 240 9.02 1.78 23.50
CA LYS A 240 9.66 2.33 22.29
C LYS A 240 9.26 3.79 22.15
N PHE A 241 10.25 4.65 21.92
CA PHE A 241 10.08 6.08 21.64
C PHE A 241 10.56 6.33 20.20
N GLU A 242 9.73 6.92 19.39
CA GLU A 242 10.04 7.19 17.99
C GLU A 242 9.85 8.67 17.69
N ALA A 243 10.75 9.23 16.90
CA ALA A 243 10.65 10.57 16.34
C ALA A 243 11.20 10.55 14.92
N GLY A 244 10.50 11.19 13.99
CA GLY A 244 10.92 11.27 12.61
C GLY A 244 10.47 12.58 11.95
N THR A 245 11.19 12.90 10.88
CA THR A 245 10.91 14.05 10.03
C THR A 245 11.11 13.67 8.57
N GLU A 246 10.19 14.06 7.72
CA GLU A 246 10.20 13.78 6.28
C GLU A 246 9.85 15.03 5.50
N SER A 247 10.52 15.21 4.35
CA SER A 247 10.20 16.26 3.39
C SER A 247 10.12 15.71 1.97
N GLN A 248 9.21 16.26 1.18
CA GLN A 248 9.05 15.93 -0.23
C GLN A 248 8.75 17.18 -1.02
N ASN A 249 9.56 17.41 -2.05
CA ASN A 249 9.34 18.47 -3.03
C ASN A 249 9.11 17.85 -4.41
N ARG A 250 8.16 18.39 -5.15
CA ARG A 250 7.85 18.00 -6.54
C ARG A 250 7.62 19.25 -7.35
N ASP A 251 8.51 19.50 -8.30
CA ASP A 251 8.48 20.67 -9.14
C ASP A 251 8.28 20.30 -10.60
N ARG A 252 7.40 21.03 -11.27
CA ARG A 252 7.15 20.93 -12.70
C ARG A 252 7.33 22.25 -13.37
N THR A 253 8.09 22.26 -14.45
CA THR A 253 8.43 23.44 -15.22
C THR A 253 7.64 23.50 -16.53
N ALA A 254 7.10 24.68 -16.83
CA ALA A 254 6.41 24.92 -18.08
C ALA A 254 7.33 24.68 -19.29
N GLY A 255 6.89 23.83 -20.20
CA GLY A 255 7.66 23.45 -21.39
C GLY A 255 8.63 22.28 -21.18
N LEU A 256 8.69 21.71 -19.96
CA LEU A 256 9.30 20.41 -19.66
C LEU A 256 8.20 19.39 -19.36
N SER A 257 8.01 19.00 -18.10
CA SER A 257 7.01 17.99 -17.74
C SER A 257 5.58 18.52 -17.67
N ALA A 258 5.37 19.82 -17.75
CA ALA A 258 4.06 20.45 -17.64
C ALA A 258 3.85 21.60 -18.64
N THR A 259 2.59 22.02 -18.80
CA THR A 259 2.21 23.20 -19.59
C THR A 259 2.30 24.51 -18.79
N SER A 260 2.45 24.42 -17.47
CA SER A 260 2.61 25.54 -16.54
C SER A 260 3.39 25.07 -15.31
N ASP A 261 4.12 26.00 -14.70
CA ASP A 261 4.83 25.73 -13.45
C ASP A 261 3.86 25.27 -12.36
N SER A 262 4.30 24.30 -11.58
CA SER A 262 3.62 23.86 -10.36
C SER A 262 4.62 23.30 -9.37
N GLU A 263 4.37 23.57 -8.10
CA GLU A 263 5.17 23.16 -6.97
C GLU A 263 4.27 22.42 -5.97
N ALA A 264 4.82 21.39 -5.34
CA ALA A 264 4.22 20.71 -4.20
C ALA A 264 5.31 20.46 -3.16
N GLU A 265 5.18 21.08 -2.00
CA GLU A 265 6.12 20.99 -0.89
C GLU A 265 5.41 20.45 0.34
N TYR A 266 5.86 19.27 0.79
CA TYR A 266 5.30 18.58 1.95
C TYR A 266 6.37 18.37 3.02
N GLN A 267 5.97 18.62 4.27
CA GLN A 267 6.74 18.31 5.46
C GLN A 267 5.91 17.48 6.41
N ARG A 268 6.46 16.41 6.96
CA ARG A 268 5.84 15.62 8.01
C ARG A 268 6.79 15.50 9.20
N ASP A 269 6.24 15.71 10.40
CA ASP A 269 6.92 15.40 11.64
C ASP A 269 6.04 14.45 12.45
N HIS A 270 6.63 13.39 13.00
CA HIS A 270 5.89 12.42 13.79
C HIS A 270 6.62 12.01 15.07
N PHE A 271 5.82 11.68 16.08
CA PHE A 271 6.30 11.19 17.38
C PHE A 271 5.41 10.04 17.84
N SER A 272 5.98 9.01 18.43
CA SER A 272 5.19 7.99 19.09
C SER A 272 5.88 7.43 20.34
N ILE A 273 5.04 6.95 21.25
CA ILE A 273 5.44 6.15 22.41
C ILE A 273 4.63 4.87 22.35
N SER A 274 5.30 3.73 22.31
CA SER A 274 4.66 2.42 22.31
C SER A 274 5.10 1.60 23.52
N SER A 275 4.21 0.73 23.99
CA SER A 275 4.47 -0.22 25.07
C SER A 275 4.04 -1.61 24.64
N ASP A 276 4.99 -2.54 24.61
CA ASP A 276 4.76 -3.96 24.38
C ASP A 276 4.96 -4.68 25.71
N LEU A 277 3.89 -5.28 26.25
CA LEU A 277 3.88 -6.04 27.48
C LEU A 277 3.48 -7.48 27.20
N ASN A 278 4.45 -8.39 27.31
CA ASN A 278 4.30 -9.82 27.02
C ASN A 278 4.32 -10.63 28.31
N LYS A 279 3.20 -11.28 28.62
CA LYS A 279 3.06 -12.19 29.76
C LYS A 279 2.82 -13.61 29.26
N GLU A 280 2.92 -14.58 30.14
CA GLU A 280 2.77 -16.00 29.82
C GLU A 280 1.52 -16.32 28.99
N ASN A 281 0.38 -15.70 29.33
CA ASN A 281 -0.92 -15.98 28.65
C ASN A 281 -1.56 -14.73 28.09
N SER A 282 -0.82 -13.63 27.88
CA SER A 282 -1.36 -12.41 27.28
C SER A 282 -0.27 -11.51 26.71
N GLN A 283 -0.62 -10.81 25.63
CA GLN A 283 0.18 -9.73 25.06
C GLN A 283 -0.65 -8.45 25.05
N HIS A 284 -0.02 -7.33 25.38
CA HIS A 284 -0.68 -6.02 25.41
C HIS A 284 0.18 -5.02 24.65
N ASN A 285 -0.41 -4.46 23.59
CA ASN A 285 0.23 -3.46 22.75
C ASN A 285 -0.53 -2.15 22.87
N SER A 286 0.17 -1.08 23.20
CA SER A 286 -0.41 0.24 23.36
C SER A 286 0.48 1.27 22.69
N TYR A 287 -0.11 2.27 22.05
CA TYR A 287 0.67 3.40 21.60
C TYR A 287 -0.11 4.72 21.68
N ILE A 288 0.67 5.78 21.76
CA ILE A 288 0.24 7.15 21.52
C ILE A 288 1.09 7.64 20.36
N SER A 289 0.45 8.11 19.29
CA SER A 289 1.16 8.73 18.17
C SER A 289 0.58 10.10 17.85
N TYR A 290 1.46 11.01 17.49
CA TYR A 290 1.13 12.33 16.98
C TYR A 290 1.86 12.54 15.68
N GLU A 291 1.17 13.07 14.69
CA GLU A 291 1.78 13.53 13.44
C GLU A 291 1.27 14.91 13.06
N ASN A 292 2.16 15.66 12.43
CA ASN A 292 1.86 16.93 11.78
C ASN A 292 2.31 16.83 10.31
N ASN A 293 1.40 17.09 9.39
CA ASN A 293 1.65 17.10 7.95
C ASN A 293 1.35 18.48 7.39
N ASP A 294 2.37 19.16 6.90
CA ASP A 294 2.27 20.46 6.25
C ASP A 294 2.36 20.32 4.73
N ASN A 295 1.44 20.88 3.99
CA ASN A 295 1.56 21.19 2.58
C ASN A 295 1.87 22.69 2.45
N LYS A 296 3.14 23.04 2.42
CA LYS A 296 3.61 24.44 2.46
C LYS A 296 3.25 25.21 1.19
N ALA A 297 3.23 24.53 0.04
CA ALA A 297 2.84 25.16 -1.22
C ALA A 297 1.35 25.54 -1.27
N ARG A 298 0.55 25.04 -0.32
CA ARG A 298 -0.91 25.25 -0.25
C ARG A 298 -1.40 25.88 1.04
N ASP A 299 -0.52 26.22 1.99
CA ASP A 299 -0.87 26.68 3.34
C ASP A 299 -1.90 25.75 4.01
N MET A 300 -1.64 24.43 3.95
CA MET A 300 -2.48 23.43 4.58
C MET A 300 -1.68 22.68 5.65
N GLN A 301 -2.31 22.46 6.79
CA GLN A 301 -1.75 21.68 7.89
C GLN A 301 -2.76 20.64 8.37
N TYR A 302 -2.30 19.44 8.61
CA TYR A 302 -3.10 18.38 9.22
C TYR A 302 -2.37 17.79 10.42
N GLU A 303 -3.06 17.74 11.55
CA GLU A 303 -2.58 17.14 12.78
C GLU A 303 -3.47 15.96 13.16
N SER A 304 -2.84 14.88 13.62
CA SER A 304 -3.54 13.71 14.16
C SER A 304 -2.90 13.24 15.45
N LEU A 305 -3.74 13.00 16.47
CA LEU A 305 -3.36 12.35 17.73
C LEU A 305 -4.12 11.04 17.85
N VAL A 306 -3.40 9.92 17.90
CA VAL A 306 -3.99 8.57 18.03
C VAL A 306 -3.58 7.94 19.35
N LEU A 307 -4.57 7.39 20.05
CA LEU A 307 -4.40 6.52 21.22
C LEU A 307 -4.91 5.14 20.83
N ASN A 308 -4.11 4.11 20.98
CA ASN A 308 -4.51 2.73 20.67
C ASN A 308 -4.09 1.78 21.78
N HIS A 309 -4.94 0.80 22.08
CA HIS A 309 -4.64 -0.30 22.97
C HIS A 309 -5.28 -1.58 22.46
N GLN A 310 -4.48 -2.67 22.46
CA GLN A 310 -4.92 -4.02 22.18
C GLN A 310 -4.41 -4.98 23.24
N SER A 311 -5.23 -5.96 23.59
CA SER A 311 -4.88 -7.07 24.49
C SER A 311 -5.22 -8.38 23.81
N HIS A 312 -4.27 -9.28 23.71
CA HIS A 312 -4.42 -10.65 23.23
C HIS A 312 -4.35 -11.59 24.42
N LEU A 313 -5.40 -12.34 24.63
CA LEU A 313 -5.56 -13.28 25.76
C LEU A 313 -5.57 -14.71 25.22
N PHE A 314 -4.56 -15.48 25.56
CA PHE A 314 -4.36 -16.84 25.08
C PHE A 314 -4.98 -17.86 26.03
N PHE A 315 -5.91 -18.65 25.55
CA PHE A 315 -6.57 -19.74 26.24
C PHE A 315 -6.33 -21.07 25.49
N ASP A 316 -6.58 -22.19 26.13
CA ASP A 316 -6.33 -23.51 25.53
C ASP A 316 -7.06 -23.73 24.19
N GLN A 317 -8.28 -23.19 24.03
CA GLN A 317 -9.15 -23.42 22.88
C GLN A 317 -9.51 -22.17 22.09
N HIS A 318 -9.06 -20.99 22.50
CA HIS A 318 -9.34 -19.77 21.79
C HIS A 318 -8.35 -18.67 22.16
N THR A 319 -8.19 -17.72 21.26
CA THR A 319 -7.42 -16.49 21.48
C THR A 319 -8.35 -15.29 21.33
N LEU A 320 -8.53 -14.55 22.41
CA LEU A 320 -9.38 -13.36 22.44
C LEU A 320 -8.56 -12.09 22.31
N THR A 321 -8.80 -11.32 21.27
CA THR A 321 -8.28 -9.98 21.06
C THR A 321 -9.35 -8.96 21.42
N VAL A 322 -9.03 -8.02 22.32
CA VAL A 322 -9.90 -6.88 22.64
C VAL A 322 -9.10 -5.59 22.59
N GLY A 323 -9.73 -4.52 22.14
CA GLY A 323 -9.02 -3.26 22.06
C GLY A 323 -9.92 -2.05 21.93
N GLY A 324 -9.28 -0.88 21.92
CA GLY A 324 -9.91 0.40 21.74
C GLY A 324 -8.95 1.40 21.09
N GLN A 325 -9.53 2.33 20.37
CA GLN A 325 -8.84 3.39 19.66
C GLN A 325 -9.56 4.72 19.87
N PHE A 326 -8.80 5.77 19.98
CA PHE A 326 -9.28 7.15 19.92
C PHE A 326 -8.36 7.93 18.98
N GLU A 327 -8.95 8.75 18.13
CA GLU A 327 -8.23 9.62 17.20
C GLU A 327 -8.87 11.01 17.23
N ASN A 328 -8.02 12.04 17.28
CA ASN A 328 -8.44 13.44 17.10
C ASN A 328 -7.68 14.02 15.90
N GLN A 329 -8.40 14.63 15.00
CA GLN A 329 -7.89 15.15 13.73
C GLN A 329 -8.22 16.65 13.64
N THR A 330 -7.24 17.42 13.18
CA THR A 330 -7.42 18.85 12.89
C THR A 330 -6.84 19.15 11.51
N LEU A 331 -7.60 19.78 10.64
CA LEU A 331 -7.16 20.26 9.33
C LEU A 331 -7.33 21.78 9.28
N SER A 332 -6.23 22.49 9.06
CA SER A 332 -6.21 23.91 8.74
C SER A 332 -5.92 24.11 7.25
N ASP A 333 -6.69 24.94 6.55
CA ASP A 333 -6.54 25.20 5.11
C ASP A 333 -6.95 26.65 4.82
N ASP A 334 -5.95 27.53 4.71
CA ASP A 334 -6.14 28.97 4.53
C ASP A 334 -6.26 29.40 3.06
N SER A 335 -5.93 28.51 2.11
CA SER A 335 -5.78 28.92 0.70
C SER A 335 -6.71 28.20 -0.28
N ASN A 336 -7.24 27.04 0.07
CA ASN A 336 -8.01 26.22 -0.87
C ASN A 336 -9.52 26.21 -0.59
N ASN A 337 -9.99 26.99 0.37
CA ASN A 337 -11.41 27.20 0.64
C ASN A 337 -11.85 28.57 0.12
N ALA A 338 -12.88 28.61 -0.72
CA ALA A 338 -13.47 29.85 -1.24
C ALA A 338 -14.34 30.56 -0.20
N ASP A 339 -14.77 29.87 0.86
CA ASP A 339 -15.47 30.48 2.00
C ASP A 339 -14.45 31.00 3.01
N ASN A 340 -14.24 32.31 3.03
CA ASN A 340 -13.25 32.98 3.88
C ASN A 340 -13.56 32.94 5.40
N GLY A 341 -14.58 32.21 5.84
CA GLY A 341 -14.97 32.11 7.25
C GLY A 341 -14.68 30.77 7.89
N LEU A 342 -14.34 29.77 7.10
CA LEU A 342 -14.14 28.38 7.55
C LEU A 342 -12.78 27.87 7.07
N ASN A 343 -11.75 27.92 7.91
CA ASN A 343 -10.40 27.52 7.58
C ASN A 343 -9.82 26.42 8.50
N GLU A 344 -10.58 25.98 9.50
CA GLU A 344 -10.19 24.91 10.41
C GLU A 344 -11.34 23.92 10.59
N LEU A 345 -11.01 22.63 10.47
CA LEU A 345 -11.93 21.51 10.64
C LEU A 345 -11.38 20.55 11.68
N GLU A 346 -12.20 20.19 12.65
CA GLU A 346 -11.85 19.22 13.69
C GLU A 346 -12.80 18.02 13.64
N ARG A 347 -12.31 16.87 14.06
CA ARG A 347 -13.11 15.65 14.22
C ARG A 347 -12.44 14.69 15.19
N TRP A 348 -13.21 14.11 16.09
CA TRP A 348 -12.76 12.95 16.85
C TRP A 348 -13.45 11.65 16.38
N GLN A 349 -12.73 10.55 16.51
CA GLN A 349 -13.24 9.20 16.29
C GLN A 349 -12.85 8.31 17.47
N ALA A 350 -13.75 7.41 17.86
CA ALA A 350 -13.48 6.42 18.90
C ALA A 350 -13.98 5.04 18.48
N ALA A 351 -13.31 4.00 18.93
CA ALA A 351 -13.73 2.65 18.64
C ALA A 351 -13.40 1.68 19.76
N VAL A 352 -14.22 0.63 19.86
CA VAL A 352 -13.95 -0.56 20.68
C VAL A 352 -14.17 -1.79 19.81
N PHE A 353 -13.35 -2.82 19.99
CA PHE A 353 -13.44 -4.04 19.20
C PHE A 353 -13.08 -5.28 20.01
N ALA A 354 -13.61 -6.40 19.54
CA ALA A 354 -13.28 -7.72 20.02
C ALA A 354 -13.26 -8.70 18.85
N GLU A 355 -12.27 -9.58 18.83
CA GLU A 355 -12.16 -10.69 17.88
C GLU A 355 -11.74 -11.93 18.64
N ASP A 356 -12.39 -13.07 18.42
CA ASP A 356 -12.09 -14.34 19.07
C ASP A 356 -11.84 -15.40 18.00
N GLU A 357 -10.67 -16.03 18.07
CA GLU A 357 -10.29 -17.16 17.26
C GLU A 357 -10.50 -18.45 18.08
N PHE A 358 -11.48 -19.26 17.71
CA PHE A 358 -11.83 -20.54 18.32
C PHE A 358 -11.18 -21.70 17.58
N TYR A 359 -10.37 -22.48 18.26
CA TYR A 359 -9.83 -23.76 17.76
C TYR A 359 -10.85 -24.86 17.99
N LEU A 360 -11.77 -25.04 17.04
CA LEU A 360 -12.86 -26.02 17.12
C LEU A 360 -12.35 -27.46 17.05
N THR A 361 -11.24 -27.66 16.33
CA THR A 361 -10.43 -28.89 16.32
C THR A 361 -8.97 -28.49 16.14
N ASP A 362 -8.04 -29.43 16.26
CA ASP A 362 -6.60 -29.20 16.01
C ASP A 362 -6.29 -28.71 14.58
N THR A 363 -7.24 -28.86 13.65
CA THR A 363 -7.06 -28.52 12.24
C THR A 363 -8.06 -27.49 11.72
N PHE A 364 -9.00 -27.02 12.56
CA PHE A 364 -10.01 -26.05 12.13
C PHE A 364 -10.20 -24.95 13.16
N SER A 365 -9.94 -23.72 12.76
CA SER A 365 -10.24 -22.53 13.54
C SER A 365 -11.36 -21.69 12.90
N LEU A 366 -12.09 -20.97 13.73
CA LEU A 366 -13.13 -20.03 13.36
C LEU A 366 -12.90 -18.72 14.09
N THR A 367 -12.62 -17.65 13.34
CA THR A 367 -12.46 -16.29 13.84
C THR A 367 -13.77 -15.53 13.70
N ALA A 368 -14.23 -14.89 14.78
CA ALA A 368 -15.38 -13.98 14.76
C ALA A 368 -15.01 -12.65 15.43
N GLY A 369 -15.17 -11.58 14.71
CA GLY A 369 -14.81 -10.24 15.15
C GLY A 369 -15.94 -9.21 14.99
N LEU A 370 -15.93 -8.23 15.85
CA LEU A 370 -16.85 -7.08 15.79
C LEU A 370 -16.14 -5.82 16.28
N ARG A 371 -16.29 -4.74 15.52
CA ARG A 371 -15.86 -3.40 15.95
C ARG A 371 -17.04 -2.43 15.88
N TYR A 372 -17.17 -1.66 16.92
CA TYR A 372 -18.04 -0.49 16.99
C TYR A 372 -17.19 0.77 16.89
N ASN A 373 -17.53 1.62 15.94
CA ASN A 373 -16.89 2.91 15.72
C ASN A 373 -17.92 4.00 15.99
N GLU A 374 -17.49 5.08 16.58
CA GLU A 374 -18.24 6.32 16.77
C GLU A 374 -17.44 7.46 16.16
N ASP A 375 -18.06 8.24 15.31
CA ASP A 375 -17.48 9.41 14.65
C ASP A 375 -18.32 10.64 15.00
N GLU A 376 -17.68 11.74 15.33
CA GLU A 376 -18.33 12.97 15.74
C GLU A 376 -19.36 13.48 14.73
N ASN A 377 -19.06 13.33 13.43
CA ASN A 377 -19.85 13.90 12.35
C ASN A 377 -20.81 12.88 11.70
N TYR A 378 -20.46 11.58 11.70
CA TYR A 378 -21.18 10.53 10.93
C TYR A 378 -21.88 9.48 11.80
N GLY A 379 -21.81 9.64 13.12
CA GLY A 379 -22.39 8.69 14.06
C GLY A 379 -21.66 7.35 14.06
N SER A 380 -22.41 6.27 14.26
CA SER A 380 -21.81 4.97 14.52
C SER A 380 -21.78 4.04 13.30
N ALA A 381 -20.73 3.22 13.23
CA ALA A 381 -20.60 2.12 12.28
C ALA A 381 -20.19 0.83 13.00
N VAL A 382 -20.74 -0.31 12.53
CA VAL A 382 -20.41 -1.64 13.04
C VAL A 382 -19.83 -2.47 11.92
N THR A 383 -18.64 -3.04 12.14
CA THR A 383 -17.93 -3.86 11.16
C THR A 383 -17.71 -5.27 11.68
N PRO A 384 -18.59 -6.23 11.33
CA PRO A 384 -18.44 -7.64 11.67
C PRO A 384 -17.47 -8.35 10.73
N ARG A 385 -16.86 -9.43 11.25
CA ARG A 385 -16.04 -10.37 10.50
C ARG A 385 -16.28 -11.79 11.00
N VAL A 386 -16.36 -12.76 10.07
CA VAL A 386 -16.34 -14.19 10.37
C VAL A 386 -15.47 -14.87 9.35
N TYR A 387 -14.49 -15.66 9.81
CA TYR A 387 -13.52 -16.30 8.93
C TYR A 387 -13.14 -17.68 9.44
N GLY A 388 -13.05 -18.67 8.57
CA GLY A 388 -12.65 -20.04 8.89
C GLY A 388 -11.33 -20.40 8.23
N VAL A 389 -10.47 -21.11 8.95
CA VAL A 389 -9.24 -21.73 8.45
C VAL A 389 -9.28 -23.22 8.75
N TRP A 390 -9.10 -24.04 7.73
CA TRP A 390 -9.16 -25.48 7.84
C TRP A 390 -7.98 -26.17 7.16
N GLN A 391 -7.07 -26.69 7.96
CA GLN A 391 -6.00 -27.56 7.51
C GLN A 391 -6.57 -28.94 7.20
N THR A 392 -6.95 -29.17 5.95
CA THR A 392 -7.58 -30.44 5.53
C THR A 392 -6.59 -31.59 5.47
N THR A 393 -5.33 -31.29 5.22
CA THR A 393 -4.16 -32.18 5.26
C THR A 393 -2.92 -31.37 5.67
N ASP A 394 -1.80 -32.03 5.93
CA ASP A 394 -0.51 -31.37 6.24
C ASP A 394 -0.04 -30.41 5.13
N ASN A 395 -0.60 -30.54 3.93
CA ASN A 395 -0.19 -29.77 2.75
C ASN A 395 -1.27 -28.85 2.20
N ILE A 396 -2.52 -28.95 2.67
CA ILE A 396 -3.66 -28.19 2.12
C ILE A 396 -4.42 -27.49 3.22
N THR A 397 -4.49 -26.16 3.10
CA THR A 397 -5.32 -25.31 3.95
C THR A 397 -6.43 -24.66 3.11
N LEU A 398 -7.66 -24.77 3.56
CA LEU A 398 -8.80 -24.03 3.02
C LEU A 398 -9.06 -22.83 3.93
N LYS A 399 -9.29 -21.67 3.33
CA LYS A 399 -9.61 -20.43 4.02
C LYS A 399 -10.86 -19.82 3.43
N GLY A 400 -11.64 -19.11 4.24
CA GLY A 400 -12.72 -18.33 3.68
C GLY A 400 -13.58 -17.66 4.73
N GLY A 401 -14.22 -16.58 4.33
CA GLY A 401 -15.02 -15.80 5.25
C GLY A 401 -15.75 -14.63 4.63
N ILE A 402 -16.37 -13.89 5.52
CA ILE A 402 -17.09 -12.65 5.23
C ILE A 402 -16.53 -11.58 6.15
N SER A 403 -16.15 -10.45 5.57
CA SER A 403 -15.65 -9.29 6.31
C SER A 403 -16.33 -8.00 5.83
N ALA A 404 -16.68 -7.13 6.78
CA ALA A 404 -17.20 -5.81 6.51
C ALA A 404 -16.09 -4.78 6.63
N GLY A 405 -16.15 -3.76 5.77
CA GLY A 405 -15.30 -2.58 5.83
C GLY A 405 -16.11 -1.30 5.86
N TYR A 406 -15.51 -0.25 6.38
CA TYR A 406 -16.12 1.06 6.35
C TYR A 406 -15.04 2.15 6.18
N ARG A 407 -15.44 3.30 5.64
CA ARG A 407 -14.62 4.48 5.55
C ARG A 407 -15.48 5.74 5.81
N SER A 408 -15.08 6.54 6.79
CA SER A 408 -15.65 7.86 7.00
C SER A 408 -15.29 8.79 5.83
N PRO A 409 -16.17 9.73 5.45
CA PRO A 409 -15.79 10.80 4.53
C PRO A 409 -14.61 11.59 5.06
N ASP A 410 -13.81 12.19 4.18
CA ASP A 410 -12.71 13.09 4.56
C ASP A 410 -13.28 14.37 5.20
N LEU A 411 -12.51 15.05 6.06
CA LEU A 411 -12.96 16.27 6.77
C LEU A 411 -13.60 17.30 5.83
N ARG A 412 -12.93 17.59 4.70
CA ARG A 412 -13.42 18.56 3.70
C ARG A 412 -14.64 18.10 2.92
N GLN A 413 -14.82 16.78 2.79
CA GLN A 413 -15.94 16.25 1.98
C GLN A 413 -17.29 16.48 2.65
N ALA A 414 -17.32 16.46 3.94
CA ALA A 414 -18.53 16.38 4.71
C ALA A 414 -18.82 17.61 5.55
N THR A 415 -18.13 18.70 5.33
CA THR A 415 -18.37 19.94 6.03
C THR A 415 -19.20 20.89 5.17
N ASP A 416 -20.39 21.22 5.62
CA ASP A 416 -21.23 22.24 5.00
C ASP A 416 -20.52 23.60 5.02
N GLY A 417 -20.64 24.34 3.90
CA GLY A 417 -19.96 25.62 3.73
C GLY A 417 -18.50 25.50 3.30
N TRP A 418 -17.92 24.32 3.33
CA TRP A 418 -16.61 24.11 2.75
C TRP A 418 -16.69 24.15 1.22
N ALA A 419 -16.02 25.12 0.59
CA ALA A 419 -16.00 25.30 -0.86
C ALA A 419 -14.58 25.13 -1.39
N GLN A 420 -14.15 23.88 -1.54
CA GLN A 420 -12.80 23.56 -1.99
C GLN A 420 -12.53 24.08 -3.40
N THR A 421 -11.53 24.94 -3.55
CA THR A 421 -11.11 25.44 -4.85
C THR A 421 -10.46 24.33 -5.69
N THR A 422 -10.75 24.30 -6.97
CA THR A 422 -10.17 23.38 -7.96
C THR A 422 -9.97 24.07 -9.30
N GLY A 423 -9.32 23.41 -10.26
CA GLY A 423 -9.04 24.02 -11.57
C GLY A 423 -8.26 25.33 -11.47
N ARG A 424 -7.31 25.42 -10.53
CA ARG A 424 -6.53 26.63 -10.22
C ARG A 424 -7.38 27.84 -9.78
N GLY A 425 -8.37 27.57 -8.94
CA GLY A 425 -9.30 28.58 -8.43
C GLY A 425 -10.44 28.93 -9.38
N SER A 426 -10.51 28.33 -10.57
CA SER A 426 -11.59 28.62 -11.55
C SER A 426 -12.89 27.86 -11.25
N ALA A 427 -12.90 26.93 -10.31
CA ALA A 427 -14.03 26.10 -9.97
C ALA A 427 -14.01 25.72 -8.49
N ILE A 428 -15.13 25.24 -7.97
CA ILE A 428 -15.26 24.78 -6.58
C ILE A 428 -15.96 23.43 -6.46
N ILE A 429 -15.65 22.72 -5.38
CA ILE A 429 -16.31 21.50 -4.95
C ILE A 429 -16.83 21.72 -3.54
N LEU A 430 -18.15 21.65 -3.38
CA LEU A 430 -18.82 21.88 -2.12
C LEU A 430 -18.80 20.63 -1.23
N GLY A 431 -18.57 20.83 0.05
CA GLY A 431 -18.78 19.83 1.08
C GLY A 431 -20.27 19.56 1.27
N ASN A 432 -20.59 18.37 1.81
CA ASN A 432 -21.96 17.93 2.03
C ASN A 432 -22.05 17.12 3.33
N SER A 433 -22.70 17.67 4.34
CA SER A 433 -22.90 17.02 5.65
C SER A 433 -23.87 15.84 5.63
N ASP A 434 -24.65 15.68 4.54
CA ASP A 434 -25.56 14.54 4.35
C ASP A 434 -24.82 13.28 3.84
N LEU A 435 -23.50 13.32 3.66
CA LEU A 435 -22.73 12.16 3.24
C LEU A 435 -22.77 11.05 4.30
N GLU A 436 -23.01 9.82 3.85
CA GLU A 436 -22.87 8.62 4.65
C GLU A 436 -21.46 8.02 4.51
N ALA A 437 -21.02 7.28 5.53
CA ALA A 437 -19.80 6.51 5.45
C ALA A 437 -19.87 5.44 4.34
N GLU A 438 -18.79 5.31 3.59
CA GLU A 438 -18.65 4.27 2.57
C GLU A 438 -18.53 2.89 3.26
N LYS A 439 -19.22 1.86 2.75
CA LYS A 439 -19.30 0.53 3.37
C LYS A 439 -18.99 -0.57 2.36
N SER A 440 -18.34 -1.64 2.80
CA SER A 440 -18.12 -2.82 1.96
C SER A 440 -18.43 -4.12 2.70
N ILE A 441 -18.82 -5.14 1.93
CA ILE A 441 -18.92 -6.52 2.38
C ILE A 441 -18.15 -7.37 1.36
N ASN A 442 -17.14 -8.07 1.85
CA ASN A 442 -16.33 -8.99 1.07
C ASN A 442 -16.67 -10.44 1.45
N HIS A 443 -16.78 -11.27 0.44
CA HIS A 443 -16.85 -12.72 0.55
C HIS A 443 -15.63 -13.29 -0.14
N GLU A 444 -14.89 -14.16 0.54
CA GLU A 444 -13.75 -14.82 -0.08
C GLU A 444 -13.63 -16.28 0.31
N VAL A 445 -13.04 -17.05 -0.60
CA VAL A 445 -12.66 -18.44 -0.39
C VAL A 445 -11.32 -18.68 -1.06
N GLY A 446 -10.42 -19.34 -0.35
CA GLY A 446 -9.07 -19.63 -0.79
C GLY A 446 -8.66 -21.07 -0.50
N ILE A 447 -7.69 -21.52 -1.27
CA ILE A 447 -6.96 -22.76 -1.03
C ILE A 447 -5.46 -22.46 -1.11
N ALA A 448 -4.74 -22.87 -0.08
CA ALA A 448 -3.28 -22.85 -0.05
C ALA A 448 -2.78 -24.28 -0.05
N TRP A 449 -1.78 -24.56 -0.87
CA TRP A 449 -1.09 -25.82 -0.95
C TRP A 449 0.43 -25.60 -0.84
N THR A 450 1.06 -26.41 -0.02
CA THR A 450 2.52 -26.43 0.11
C THR A 450 3.05 -27.85 0.10
N ASN A 451 4.26 -28.05 -0.37
CA ASN A 451 4.95 -29.31 -0.21
C ASN A 451 6.20 -29.13 0.66
N HIS A 452 6.72 -30.23 1.18
CA HIS A 452 7.96 -30.21 1.99
C HIS A 452 9.24 -29.88 1.19
N GLN A 453 9.11 -29.59 -0.10
CA GLN A 453 10.21 -29.26 -1.01
C GLN A 453 10.24 -27.77 -1.40
N GLY A 454 9.46 -26.92 -0.71
CA GLY A 454 9.42 -25.46 -0.92
C GLY A 454 8.48 -25.00 -2.04
N THR A 455 7.70 -25.91 -2.68
CA THR A 455 6.67 -25.45 -3.64
C THR A 455 5.44 -24.97 -2.88
N LYS A 456 4.96 -23.77 -3.22
CA LYS A 456 3.76 -23.16 -2.66
C LYS A 456 2.80 -22.79 -3.81
N ALA A 457 1.50 -22.96 -3.60
CA ALA A 457 0.47 -22.50 -4.52
C ALA A 457 -0.72 -21.98 -3.73
N GLU A 458 -1.22 -20.82 -4.07
CA GLU A 458 -2.42 -20.24 -3.48
C GLU A 458 -3.38 -19.80 -4.56
N LEU A 459 -4.66 -19.97 -4.32
CA LEU A 459 -5.74 -19.47 -5.14
C LEU A 459 -6.81 -18.89 -4.22
N THR A 460 -7.16 -17.63 -4.45
CA THR A 460 -8.24 -16.95 -3.73
C THR A 460 -9.25 -16.39 -4.73
N ALA A 461 -10.53 -16.66 -4.53
CA ALA A 461 -11.63 -16.02 -5.22
C ALA A 461 -12.34 -15.06 -4.26
N PHE A 462 -12.64 -13.84 -4.72
CA PHE A 462 -13.29 -12.81 -3.92
C PHE A 462 -14.45 -12.16 -4.65
N TYR A 463 -15.41 -11.66 -3.87
CA TYR A 463 -16.53 -10.85 -4.30
C TYR A 463 -16.79 -9.76 -3.26
N THR A 464 -16.62 -8.51 -3.63
CA THR A 464 -16.81 -7.35 -2.76
C THR A 464 -17.96 -6.50 -3.28
N GLU A 465 -18.96 -6.30 -2.45
CA GLU A 465 -20.04 -5.33 -2.63
C GLU A 465 -19.70 -4.06 -1.86
N PHE A 466 -19.63 -2.94 -2.55
CA PHE A 466 -19.30 -1.64 -2.02
C PHE A 466 -20.51 -0.72 -2.18
N LYS A 467 -20.95 -0.08 -1.09
CA LYS A 467 -22.13 0.79 -1.01
C LYS A 467 -21.72 2.18 -0.56
N ASP A 468 -22.60 3.13 -0.87
CA ASP A 468 -22.50 4.51 -0.41
C ASP A 468 -21.17 5.17 -0.84
N LYS A 469 -20.59 4.74 -2.00
CA LYS A 469 -19.35 5.30 -2.53
C LYS A 469 -19.49 6.80 -2.77
N ILE A 470 -18.59 7.59 -2.19
CA ILE A 470 -18.56 9.03 -2.38
C ILE A 470 -17.99 9.37 -3.76
N THR A 471 -18.74 10.15 -4.50
CA THR A 471 -18.39 10.67 -5.83
C THR A 471 -18.78 12.15 -5.94
N GLU A 472 -18.49 12.76 -7.09
CA GLU A 472 -18.80 14.15 -7.38
C GLU A 472 -19.78 14.23 -8.54
N SER A 473 -20.73 15.16 -8.46
CA SER A 473 -21.59 15.57 -9.54
C SER A 473 -21.43 17.05 -9.82
N ARG A 474 -21.60 17.46 -11.06
CA ARG A 474 -21.65 18.87 -11.44
C ARG A 474 -23.05 19.40 -11.28
N ASP A 475 -23.22 20.37 -10.38
CA ASP A 475 -24.47 21.07 -10.18
C ASP A 475 -24.64 22.21 -11.19
N CYS A 476 -23.51 22.78 -11.63
CA CYS A 476 -23.44 23.83 -12.62
C CYS A 476 -22.15 23.71 -13.44
N ASP A 477 -22.24 23.85 -14.76
CA ASP A 477 -21.10 23.77 -15.69
C ASP A 477 -21.29 24.69 -16.88
N THR A 478 -20.51 25.77 -16.96
CA THR A 478 -20.59 26.72 -18.07
C THR A 478 -20.18 26.10 -19.41
N SER A 479 -19.32 25.06 -19.40
CA SER A 479 -18.95 24.32 -20.60
C SER A 479 -20.06 23.40 -21.12
N ALA A 480 -20.97 22.98 -20.25
CA ALA A 480 -22.15 22.18 -20.58
C ALA A 480 -23.36 23.03 -21.02
N GLY A 481 -23.26 24.35 -20.95
CA GLY A 481 -24.28 25.28 -21.45
C GLY A 481 -25.01 26.10 -20.37
N ASP A 482 -24.61 26.01 -19.11
CA ASP A 482 -25.13 26.89 -18.06
C ASP A 482 -24.67 28.33 -18.30
N ALA A 483 -25.57 29.28 -18.05
CA ALA A 483 -25.31 30.69 -18.33
C ALA A 483 -24.23 31.29 -17.41
N SER A 484 -24.20 30.87 -16.14
CA SER A 484 -23.20 31.24 -15.15
C SER A 484 -23.28 30.30 -13.94
N CYS A 485 -22.15 30.00 -13.34
CA CYS A 485 -22.05 29.30 -12.07
C CYS A 485 -21.55 30.31 -11.01
N THR A 486 -22.36 30.60 -10.02
CA THR A 486 -22.02 31.61 -8.98
C THR A 486 -22.15 31.02 -7.60
N TYR A 487 -21.18 31.29 -6.74
CA TYR A 487 -21.17 30.94 -5.32
C TYR A 487 -20.60 32.15 -4.54
N ASP A 488 -21.31 32.58 -3.52
CA ASP A 488 -21.00 33.76 -2.68
C ASP A 488 -20.66 35.04 -3.48
N GLY A 489 -21.31 35.23 -4.62
CA GLY A 489 -21.13 36.38 -5.50
C GLY A 489 -19.99 36.29 -6.50
N GLU A 490 -19.14 35.29 -6.40
CA GLU A 490 -18.05 35.01 -7.34
C GLU A 490 -18.50 34.05 -8.44
N SER A 491 -17.82 34.11 -9.59
CA SER A 491 -18.17 33.31 -10.77
C SER A 491 -17.15 32.21 -11.01
N TYR A 492 -17.63 30.98 -11.25
CA TYR A 492 -16.83 29.80 -11.45
C TYR A 492 -17.13 29.16 -12.81
N SER A 493 -16.19 28.41 -13.35
CA SER A 493 -16.36 27.62 -14.57
C SER A 493 -17.30 26.43 -14.32
N PHE A 494 -17.25 25.87 -13.13
CA PHE A 494 -18.20 24.87 -12.63
C PHE A 494 -18.28 24.85 -11.12
N ILE A 495 -19.39 24.31 -10.61
CA ILE A 495 -19.61 24.00 -9.20
C ILE A 495 -20.00 22.52 -9.13
N SER A 496 -19.34 21.77 -8.27
CA SER A 496 -19.65 20.37 -7.98
C SER A 496 -20.04 20.18 -6.54
N SER A 497 -20.91 19.22 -6.26
CA SER A 497 -21.19 18.69 -4.92
C SER A 497 -20.81 17.23 -4.81
N ARG A 498 -20.61 16.75 -3.58
CA ARG A 498 -20.34 15.34 -3.28
C ARG A 498 -21.61 14.63 -2.85
N TYR A 499 -21.74 13.37 -3.24
CA TYR A 499 -22.89 12.53 -2.89
C TYR A 499 -22.48 11.06 -2.86
N ASN A 500 -23.29 10.22 -2.22
CA ASN A 500 -23.08 8.78 -2.19
C ASN A 500 -23.75 8.11 -3.40
N VAL A 501 -23.03 7.21 -4.09
CA VAL A 501 -23.53 6.30 -5.13
C VAL A 501 -23.90 4.97 -4.47
N ASP A 502 -25.06 4.42 -4.80
CA ASP A 502 -25.62 3.29 -4.08
C ASP A 502 -24.74 2.02 -4.09
N LYS A 503 -24.12 1.68 -5.23
CA LYS A 503 -23.45 0.36 -5.29
C LYS A 503 -22.36 0.24 -6.37
N VAL A 504 -21.26 -0.39 -5.96
CA VAL A 504 -20.19 -0.90 -6.85
C VAL A 504 -19.90 -2.35 -6.47
N VAL A 505 -19.58 -3.19 -7.44
CA VAL A 505 -19.14 -4.57 -7.23
C VAL A 505 -17.73 -4.74 -7.81
N THR A 506 -16.84 -5.37 -7.06
CA THR A 506 -15.56 -5.89 -7.55
C THR A 506 -15.48 -7.37 -7.26
N GLN A 507 -15.00 -8.16 -8.21
CA GLN A 507 -14.85 -9.60 -8.07
C GLN A 507 -13.62 -10.07 -8.82
N GLY A 508 -13.04 -11.18 -8.38
CA GLY A 508 -11.85 -11.65 -9.05
C GLY A 508 -11.27 -12.94 -8.50
N VAL A 509 -10.12 -13.28 -9.08
CA VAL A 509 -9.31 -14.43 -8.69
C VAL A 509 -7.86 -14.01 -8.61
N GLU A 510 -7.20 -14.40 -7.53
CA GLU A 510 -5.78 -14.21 -7.27
C GLU A 510 -5.11 -15.58 -7.21
N VAL A 511 -3.99 -15.72 -7.89
CA VAL A 511 -3.16 -16.93 -7.87
C VAL A 511 -1.73 -16.53 -7.58
N SER A 512 -1.11 -17.21 -6.64
CA SER A 512 0.35 -17.20 -6.46
C SER A 512 0.89 -18.62 -6.56
N PHE A 513 2.05 -18.76 -7.18
CA PHE A 513 2.76 -20.02 -7.31
C PHE A 513 4.25 -19.76 -7.21
N ALA A 514 4.93 -20.48 -6.33
CA ALA A 514 6.37 -20.44 -6.17
C ALA A 514 6.93 -21.85 -6.13
N MET A 515 8.00 -22.11 -6.86
CA MET A 515 8.60 -23.43 -6.96
C MET A 515 10.12 -23.36 -7.16
N PRO A 516 10.93 -24.05 -6.35
CA PRO A 516 12.32 -24.30 -6.67
C PRO A 516 12.41 -25.29 -7.86
N LEU A 517 12.85 -24.81 -9.01
CA LEU A 517 13.07 -25.62 -10.20
C LEU A 517 14.29 -26.52 -10.05
N THR A 518 15.31 -26.02 -9.37
CA THR A 518 16.52 -26.74 -8.95
C THR A 518 16.94 -26.25 -7.56
N ALA A 519 18.01 -26.75 -7.01
CA ALA A 519 18.57 -26.26 -5.74
C ALA A 519 19.08 -24.79 -5.81
N THR A 520 19.17 -24.20 -6.99
CA THR A 520 19.72 -22.86 -7.21
C THR A 520 18.88 -22.00 -8.15
N LEU A 521 17.72 -22.48 -8.59
CA LEU A 521 16.85 -21.77 -9.52
C LEU A 521 15.43 -21.82 -9.01
N ASP A 522 14.90 -20.67 -8.64
CA ASP A 522 13.53 -20.46 -8.19
C ASP A 522 12.69 -19.81 -9.29
N TRP A 523 11.43 -20.19 -9.34
CA TRP A 523 10.42 -19.62 -10.22
C TRP A 523 9.18 -19.26 -9.44
N ASP A 524 8.72 -18.04 -9.59
CA ASP A 524 7.47 -17.56 -9.03
C ASP A 524 6.56 -16.91 -10.10
N VAL A 525 5.25 -17.02 -9.87
CA VAL A 525 4.20 -16.48 -10.73
C VAL A 525 3.08 -15.93 -9.88
N GLY A 526 2.69 -14.70 -10.16
CA GLY A 526 1.49 -14.06 -9.67
C GLY A 526 0.50 -13.82 -10.81
N TYR A 527 -0.77 -14.14 -10.62
CA TYR A 527 -1.83 -13.79 -11.55
C TYR A 527 -3.00 -13.17 -10.79
N THR A 528 -3.54 -12.09 -11.34
CA THR A 528 -4.75 -11.45 -10.84
C THR A 528 -5.72 -11.23 -11.97
N PHE A 529 -6.96 -11.67 -11.76
CA PHE A 529 -8.12 -11.26 -12.54
C PHE A 529 -9.01 -10.40 -11.65
N THR A 530 -9.34 -9.18 -12.11
CA THR A 530 -10.27 -8.28 -11.41
C THR A 530 -11.30 -7.75 -12.38
N ASP A 531 -12.56 -7.96 -12.07
CA ASP A 531 -13.69 -7.38 -12.78
C ASP A 531 -14.45 -6.45 -11.83
N SER A 532 -14.79 -5.25 -12.30
CA SER A 532 -15.47 -4.23 -11.51
C SER A 532 -16.64 -3.64 -12.29
N GLU A 533 -17.73 -3.29 -11.60
CA GLU A 533 -18.91 -2.71 -12.21
C GLU A 533 -19.64 -1.76 -11.26
N GLN A 534 -19.95 -0.58 -11.73
CA GLN A 534 -20.85 0.36 -11.07
C GLN A 534 -22.29 -0.11 -11.31
N LYS A 535 -23.03 -0.41 -10.23
CA LYS A 535 -24.39 -0.98 -10.34
C LYS A 535 -25.48 0.08 -10.34
N SER A 536 -25.14 1.34 -10.04
CA SER A 536 -26.07 2.47 -9.97
C SER A 536 -25.37 3.78 -10.32
N GLY A 537 -26.13 4.89 -10.36
CA GLY A 537 -25.67 6.20 -10.75
C GLY A 537 -25.56 6.37 -12.27
N ASP A 538 -25.00 7.49 -12.70
CA ASP A 538 -24.89 7.88 -14.11
C ASP A 538 -24.02 6.93 -14.96
N PHE A 539 -23.16 6.17 -14.30
CA PHE A 539 -22.22 5.24 -14.92
C PHE A 539 -22.56 3.78 -14.63
N ALA A 540 -23.84 3.47 -14.36
CA ALA A 540 -24.29 2.09 -14.15
C ALA A 540 -23.91 1.19 -15.35
N GLY A 541 -23.36 0.01 -15.04
CA GLY A 541 -22.88 -0.96 -16.03
C GLY A 541 -21.44 -0.72 -16.51
N GLN A 542 -20.78 0.33 -16.03
CA GLN A 542 -19.39 0.64 -16.41
C GLN A 542 -18.39 0.13 -15.35
N PRO A 543 -17.17 -0.23 -15.75
CA PRO A 543 -16.12 -0.62 -14.80
C PRO A 543 -15.63 0.55 -13.98
N LEU A 544 -14.91 0.27 -12.89
CA LEU A 544 -14.09 1.26 -12.19
C LEU A 544 -12.85 1.62 -13.03
N ASN A 545 -12.37 2.83 -12.86
CA ASN A 545 -11.27 3.37 -13.65
C ASN A 545 -9.91 2.79 -13.28
N ARG A 546 -9.01 2.70 -14.25
CA ARG A 546 -7.58 2.38 -14.11
C ARG A 546 -7.27 1.02 -13.48
N ILE A 547 -8.21 0.07 -13.56
CA ILE A 547 -8.03 -1.27 -13.02
C ILE A 547 -7.83 -2.23 -14.19
N PRO A 548 -6.63 -2.86 -14.31
CA PRO A 548 -6.42 -3.87 -15.34
C PRO A 548 -7.22 -5.14 -15.02
N LYS A 549 -7.93 -5.68 -16.03
CA LYS A 549 -8.66 -6.94 -15.85
C LYS A 549 -7.74 -8.12 -15.59
N HIS A 550 -6.57 -8.13 -16.19
CA HIS A 550 -5.58 -9.20 -16.07
C HIS A 550 -4.22 -8.63 -15.72
N ARG A 551 -3.56 -9.21 -14.74
CA ARG A 551 -2.16 -8.96 -14.43
C ARG A 551 -1.44 -10.28 -14.29
N ILE A 552 -0.24 -10.34 -14.84
CA ILE A 552 0.69 -11.46 -14.64
C ILE A 552 2.03 -10.87 -14.25
N HIS A 553 2.58 -11.38 -13.18
CA HIS A 553 3.98 -11.21 -12.82
C HIS A 553 4.63 -12.58 -12.81
N THR A 554 5.83 -12.70 -13.34
CA THR A 554 6.62 -13.92 -13.23
C THR A 554 8.09 -13.58 -13.13
N ASN A 555 8.78 -14.25 -12.24
CA ASN A 555 10.19 -14.04 -11.94
C ASN A 555 10.93 -15.37 -11.91
N LEU A 556 12.14 -15.37 -12.46
CA LEU A 556 13.14 -16.43 -12.35
C LEU A 556 14.35 -15.87 -11.61
N SER A 557 14.74 -16.51 -10.51
CA SER A 557 15.90 -16.14 -9.70
C SER A 557 16.88 -17.30 -9.66
N TRP A 558 18.11 -17.07 -10.12
CA TRP A 558 19.15 -18.09 -10.23
C TRP A 558 20.38 -17.73 -9.40
N ASP A 559 20.63 -18.52 -8.36
CA ASP A 559 21.88 -18.49 -7.61
C ASP A 559 23.00 -19.16 -8.42
N ALA A 560 23.57 -18.41 -9.38
CA ALA A 560 24.62 -18.89 -10.26
C ALA A 560 25.88 -19.32 -9.49
N THR A 561 26.13 -18.67 -8.35
CA THR A 561 27.13 -19.05 -7.34
C THR A 561 26.64 -18.58 -5.96
N GLU A 562 27.33 -18.97 -4.86
CA GLU A 562 27.04 -18.45 -3.50
C GLU A 562 27.11 -16.90 -3.40
N ALA A 563 27.83 -16.26 -4.31
CA ALA A 563 28.02 -14.81 -4.33
C ALA A 563 27.21 -14.08 -5.41
N LEU A 564 26.69 -14.78 -6.42
CA LEU A 564 26.05 -14.19 -7.59
C LEU A 564 24.65 -14.78 -7.78
N ASN A 565 23.64 -13.95 -7.60
CA ASN A 565 22.27 -14.19 -8.03
C ASN A 565 21.99 -13.42 -9.34
N VAL A 566 21.30 -14.05 -10.28
CA VAL A 566 20.83 -13.44 -11.54
C VAL A 566 19.33 -13.65 -11.63
N TRP A 567 18.60 -12.59 -11.92
CA TRP A 567 17.14 -12.63 -12.01
C TRP A 567 16.62 -12.07 -13.33
N GLY A 568 15.42 -12.49 -13.69
CA GLY A 568 14.68 -11.96 -14.82
C GLY A 568 13.19 -12.05 -14.56
N GLU A 569 12.46 -10.98 -14.90
CA GLU A 569 11.03 -10.89 -14.67
C GLU A 569 10.25 -10.39 -15.87
N VAL A 570 8.99 -10.75 -15.92
CA VAL A 570 8.02 -10.30 -16.92
C VAL A 570 6.77 -9.83 -16.22
N ASN A 571 6.40 -8.59 -16.49
CA ASN A 571 5.21 -7.93 -15.98
C ASN A 571 4.24 -7.67 -17.13
N TYR A 572 3.10 -8.36 -17.16
CA TYR A 572 1.99 -8.10 -18.09
C TYR A 572 0.88 -7.34 -17.36
N VAL A 573 0.47 -6.23 -17.93
CA VAL A 573 -0.69 -5.43 -17.52
C VAL A 573 -1.70 -5.45 -18.64
N GLY A 574 -2.86 -6.00 -18.40
CA GLY A 574 -3.96 -6.07 -19.34
C GLY A 574 -4.60 -4.70 -19.61
N GLU A 575 -5.56 -4.70 -20.52
CA GLU A 575 -6.36 -3.53 -20.87
C GLU A 575 -6.96 -2.88 -19.61
N THR A 576 -6.92 -1.54 -19.55
CA THR A 576 -7.54 -0.73 -18.50
C THR A 576 -8.51 0.26 -19.11
N THR A 577 -9.53 0.65 -18.35
CA THR A 577 -10.35 1.81 -18.71
C THR A 577 -9.80 3.03 -18.02
N GLU A 578 -9.55 4.11 -18.74
CA GLU A 578 -9.35 5.37 -18.07
C GLU A 578 -10.66 6.07 -17.76
N GLY A 579 -10.50 6.80 -16.69
CA GLY A 579 -11.40 7.66 -16.03
C GLY A 579 -12.51 8.21 -16.88
N LEU A 580 -13.65 7.83 -16.47
CA LEU A 580 -14.80 8.64 -16.69
C LEU A 580 -14.38 10.09 -16.42
N SER A 581 -14.15 10.86 -17.47
CA SER A 581 -14.32 12.28 -17.29
C SER A 581 -15.74 12.43 -16.77
N ARG A 582 -16.00 13.42 -15.92
CA ARG A 582 -17.33 13.65 -15.30
C ARG A 582 -18.47 13.71 -16.32
N THR A 583 -18.19 13.67 -17.60
CA THR A 583 -19.14 13.83 -18.73
C THR A 583 -19.02 12.78 -19.82
N SER A 584 -18.00 11.91 -19.84
CA SER A 584 -17.83 10.88 -20.89
C SER A 584 -16.99 9.70 -20.44
N MET A 585 -17.26 8.51 -20.98
CA MET A 585 -16.38 7.35 -20.91
C MET A 585 -15.16 7.61 -21.77
N ALA A 586 -13.97 7.43 -21.20
CA ALA A 586 -12.75 7.39 -21.98
C ALA A 586 -12.60 6.02 -22.67
N GLU A 587 -11.81 6.00 -23.73
CA GLU A 587 -11.45 4.77 -24.43
C GLU A 587 -10.64 3.84 -23.50
N ALA A 588 -10.68 2.54 -23.76
CA ALA A 588 -9.85 1.58 -23.08
C ALA A 588 -8.38 1.76 -23.48
N TYR A 589 -7.48 1.76 -22.51
CA TYR A 589 -6.04 1.74 -22.77
C TYR A 589 -5.56 0.32 -23.03
N PRO A 590 -4.67 0.11 -24.02
CA PRO A 590 -4.22 -1.22 -24.42
C PRO A 590 -3.34 -1.87 -23.33
N GLU A 591 -3.22 -3.19 -23.45
CA GLU A 591 -2.30 -3.97 -22.66
C GLU A 591 -0.84 -3.69 -23.01
N TYR A 592 0.06 -3.94 -22.05
CA TYR A 592 1.51 -3.88 -22.26
C TYR A 592 2.26 -4.90 -21.42
N THR A 593 3.49 -5.21 -21.88
CA THR A 593 4.40 -6.11 -21.18
C THR A 593 5.75 -5.42 -20.99
N LEU A 594 6.26 -5.46 -19.77
CA LEU A 594 7.63 -5.05 -19.43
C LEU A 594 8.46 -6.28 -19.09
N VAL A 595 9.73 -6.24 -19.46
CA VAL A 595 10.70 -7.31 -19.18
C VAL A 595 11.90 -6.67 -18.52
N ASP A 596 12.27 -7.17 -17.36
CA ASP A 596 13.38 -6.66 -16.57
C ASP A 596 14.38 -7.79 -16.25
N THR A 597 15.63 -7.44 -16.06
CA THR A 597 16.68 -8.42 -15.68
C THR A 597 17.79 -7.73 -14.92
N GLY A 598 18.47 -8.50 -14.08
CA GLY A 598 19.57 -7.95 -13.31
C GLY A 598 20.36 -9.02 -12.56
N PHE A 599 21.25 -8.55 -11.71
CA PHE A 599 22.01 -9.40 -10.83
C PHE A 599 22.32 -8.73 -9.49
N THR A 600 22.53 -9.55 -8.49
CA THR A 600 23.05 -9.18 -7.17
C THR A 600 24.36 -9.93 -6.93
N TYR A 601 25.41 -9.19 -6.61
CA TYR A 601 26.76 -9.75 -6.40
C TYR A 601 27.31 -9.38 -5.03
N LYS A 602 27.45 -10.38 -4.15
CA LYS A 602 28.07 -10.27 -2.83
C LYS A 602 29.59 -10.33 -3.00
N ALA A 603 30.23 -9.16 -3.18
CA ALA A 603 31.68 -9.08 -3.39
C ALA A 603 32.48 -9.46 -2.15
N THR A 604 31.95 -9.14 -0.97
CA THR A 604 32.46 -9.57 0.33
C THR A 604 31.25 -9.83 1.25
N LYS A 605 31.49 -10.26 2.49
CA LYS A 605 30.40 -10.37 3.49
C LYS A 605 29.70 -9.03 3.79
N ASP A 606 30.40 -7.91 3.56
CA ASP A 606 29.94 -6.57 3.91
C ASP A 606 29.60 -5.71 2.67
N VAL A 607 29.96 -6.12 1.46
CA VAL A 607 29.78 -5.31 0.24
C VAL A 607 28.97 -6.08 -0.80
N THR A 608 27.82 -5.54 -1.18
CA THR A 608 26.94 -6.09 -2.21
C THR A 608 26.73 -5.08 -3.32
N PHE A 609 26.86 -5.52 -4.57
CA PHE A 609 26.53 -4.75 -5.77
C PHE A 609 25.25 -5.28 -6.39
N TYR A 610 24.40 -4.36 -6.84
CA TYR A 610 23.18 -4.64 -7.59
C TYR A 610 23.27 -3.92 -8.93
N ALA A 611 22.86 -4.59 -10.00
CA ALA A 611 22.67 -3.94 -11.28
C ALA A 611 21.47 -4.55 -12.00
N GLY A 612 20.74 -3.71 -12.74
CA GLY A 612 19.56 -4.13 -13.49
C GLY A 612 19.36 -3.31 -14.76
N ILE A 613 18.68 -3.93 -15.71
CA ILE A 613 18.14 -3.29 -16.90
C ILE A 613 16.62 -3.46 -16.82
N TYR A 614 15.94 -2.38 -16.66
CA TYR A 614 14.49 -2.34 -16.58
C TYR A 614 13.90 -1.89 -17.91
N ASN A 615 12.73 -2.42 -18.24
CA ASN A 615 12.13 -2.28 -19.57
C ASN A 615 13.12 -2.65 -20.68
N LEU A 616 13.69 -3.87 -20.58
CA LEU A 616 14.74 -4.39 -21.48
C LEU A 616 14.36 -4.28 -22.97
N LEU A 617 13.06 -4.43 -23.29
CA LEU A 617 12.55 -4.37 -24.66
C LEU A 617 12.27 -2.94 -25.13
N ASP A 618 12.52 -1.95 -24.29
CA ASP A 618 12.28 -0.53 -24.55
C ASP A 618 10.85 -0.25 -25.03
N LYS A 619 9.87 -0.84 -24.32
CA LYS A 619 8.47 -0.61 -24.59
C LYS A 619 8.10 0.82 -24.21
N GLU A 620 7.72 1.61 -25.19
CA GLU A 620 7.24 2.97 -24.97
C GLU A 620 5.82 2.95 -24.38
N ILE A 621 5.64 3.63 -23.25
CA ILE A 621 4.36 3.84 -22.57
C ILE A 621 4.16 5.35 -22.46
N ASP A 622 3.48 5.90 -23.47
CA ASP A 622 3.21 7.33 -23.62
C ASP A 622 1.80 7.71 -23.16
N TYR A 623 1.63 9.02 -22.90
CA TYR A 623 0.37 9.55 -22.36
C TYR A 623 -0.81 9.40 -23.32
N ASP A 624 -0.60 9.59 -24.61
CA ASP A 624 -1.68 9.58 -25.61
C ASP A 624 -2.25 8.17 -25.80
N THR A 625 -1.38 7.14 -25.73
CA THR A 625 -1.77 5.74 -25.92
C THR A 625 -2.24 5.08 -24.63
N TYR A 626 -1.62 5.42 -23.47
CA TYR A 626 -1.80 4.68 -22.20
C TYR A 626 -2.35 5.53 -21.07
N GLY A 627 -2.58 6.84 -21.28
CA GLY A 627 -3.02 7.80 -20.25
C GLY A 627 -2.02 8.03 -19.13
N LYS A 628 -0.79 7.56 -19.29
CA LYS A 628 0.32 7.69 -18.35
C LYS A 628 1.65 7.58 -19.08
N ILE A 629 2.70 8.06 -18.41
CA ILE A 629 4.08 7.90 -18.87
C ILE A 629 4.80 6.98 -17.91
N LEU A 630 5.50 5.98 -18.45
CA LEU A 630 6.47 5.18 -17.70
C LEU A 630 7.85 5.35 -18.33
N ASP A 631 8.88 5.21 -17.51
CA ASP A 631 10.26 5.24 -17.99
C ASP A 631 10.49 4.19 -19.10
N GLY A 632 11.24 4.58 -20.14
CA GLY A 632 11.77 3.69 -21.17
C GLY A 632 12.79 2.71 -20.59
N ARG A 633 13.68 2.19 -21.45
CA ARG A 633 14.80 1.37 -20.98
C ARG A 633 15.70 2.18 -20.06
N ARG A 634 15.98 1.63 -18.88
CA ARG A 634 16.83 2.28 -17.88
C ARG A 634 17.79 1.29 -17.23
N TYR A 635 18.89 1.83 -16.77
CA TYR A 635 19.97 1.09 -16.13
C TYR A 635 20.05 1.51 -14.66
N GLN A 636 19.97 0.54 -13.77
CA GLN A 636 20.10 0.78 -12.34
C GLN A 636 21.38 0.14 -11.82
N ALA A 637 22.08 0.86 -10.97
CA ALA A 637 23.22 0.34 -10.21
C ALA A 637 23.09 0.79 -8.75
N LYS A 638 23.38 -0.13 -7.82
CA LYS A 638 23.36 0.14 -6.37
C LYS A 638 24.53 -0.58 -5.70
N VAL A 639 25.16 0.06 -4.75
CA VAL A 639 26.13 -0.57 -3.85
C VAL A 639 25.60 -0.47 -2.41
N LYS A 640 25.66 -1.57 -1.69
CA LYS A 640 25.36 -1.66 -0.26
C LYS A 640 26.64 -2.03 0.49
N VAL A 641 26.93 -1.28 1.54
CA VAL A 641 28.03 -1.54 2.49
C VAL A 641 27.42 -1.74 3.86
N ALA A 642 27.59 -2.93 4.42
CA ALA A 642 27.20 -3.27 5.79
C ALA A 642 28.43 -3.21 6.73
N PHE A 643 28.24 -2.95 8.00
CA PHE A 643 29.31 -2.86 9.01
C PHE A 643 28.82 -3.23 10.41
#